data_3dbad6dccf71fda35d7a1740723161d4
#
_entry.id   3dbad6dccf71fda35d7a1740723161d4
#
_cell.length_a   1.000
_cell.length_b   1.000
_cell.length_c   1.000
_cell.angle_alpha   90.00
_cell.angle_beta   90.00
_cell.angle_gamma   90.00
#
_symmetry.space_group_name_H-M   'P 1'
#
loop_
_entity.id
_entity.type
_entity.pdbx_description
1 polymer ?
#
loop_
_entity_poly.entity_id
_entity_poly.type
_entity_poly.pdbx_seq_one_letter_code
_entity_poly.pdbx_strand_id
1 'polypeptide(L)'
;MKYAGVILFAANFAACAMAEDSLQEMFDSAASSPEKTLKLEAKRYFLDSPIKLGPRHSGLKVAGKSGAAISSLKKIKNWEADGKFWKAKIPGADFVSSIFVNGRRASIATTPNEGARFFVFRGTSPRRGDNRKTFIVRSEDIAELKNLSSGELKNAYFQIYRAWIDNRGTISDIRPMRDGKTCAVTFATPLSPHIYGGSYSMPRFKLANFKGALDAPGEFFFDKSAQTLWYCPREGEDIKTAEIFYPASDVLLEICGDANAGIAENISFENVAFEGSSNLPDSKIGGWENSSQAAVGMPSAITVSRAKNIKFEGCSFKRLDGYALEFYQNATFCGVENCVFSDLGAGAVKIGSKYKPENAPVSNITVKNNIIYKYGRIDRSAVGVLVFDSGGNTISHNEIFDGYYTGISVGWTWGFTPSHTQNNTIDFNKIHNLSFAQMCDLGGIYTLGISHGSKISNNLIFDIDCHQYGGWGIYNDEGSTGFIVSGNFVRNAQEGGYYMHYGKDCEIRNNVFCESRDFQLGLGRNMPDSLVFERNVVAYNSPAKLFRENRPPSISAAKFDNNIYWNASGEVLFGKYSFAEWREGGRDSHSFIEKVDLNALFNGGGIEKIGFKPIGARFAGPEGKMGETAKKILENYQYPQIVRHPVIADWNNGAFDDFSVGEIGKPPVYMNVDTKDGTAKVVADENSPAGRALEIEGKAEVSQYCRFIGGKELEFSIMFKLSEGSEFSCGTQNAIFFSVKDGQVNGNESEKLPMEKWLTAKGKMNFPLKGGEAWTLSLSDGNKNYKCDMQLPKNAGGKPTRFALKSLGGQTRFADLKMDVIE
;
A
#
# COMPACT_ATOMS: atom_id res chain seq x y z
N MET A 1 -84.95 -36.03 -30.65
CA MET A 1 -84.43 -34.94 -29.86
C MET A 1 -82.94 -34.79 -30.02
N LYS A 2 -82.57 -33.74 -30.61
CA LYS A 2 -81.23 -33.55 -31.11
C LYS A 2 -80.33 -32.85 -30.05
N TYR A 3 -79.17 -33.35 -29.76
CA TYR A 3 -78.15 -32.63 -29.06
C TYR A 3 -77.08 -32.22 -30.05
N ALA A 4 -76.88 -30.94 -30.17
CA ALA A 4 -75.82 -30.33 -30.94
C ALA A 4 -74.55 -30.20 -30.08
N GLY A 5 -73.47 -30.83 -30.51
CA GLY A 5 -72.19 -30.69 -29.88
C GLY A 5 -71.45 -29.43 -30.37
N VAL A 6 -71.02 -28.59 -29.46
CA VAL A 6 -70.13 -27.45 -29.74
C VAL A 6 -68.70 -27.92 -29.60
N ILE A 7 -67.92 -27.91 -30.69
CA ILE A 7 -66.50 -28.15 -30.71
C ILE A 7 -65.79 -26.83 -30.43
N LEU A 8 -65.13 -26.72 -29.25
CA LEU A 8 -64.18 -25.60 -28.94
C LEU A 8 -62.86 -25.94 -29.51
N PHE A 9 -62.38 -25.16 -30.49
CA PHE A 9 -61.00 -25.14 -30.92
C PHE A 9 -60.18 -24.34 -29.87
N ALA A 10 -59.36 -25.02 -29.09
CA ALA A 10 -58.34 -24.40 -28.29
C ALA A 10 -57.16 -24.13 -29.20
N ALA A 11 -56.96 -22.86 -29.54
CA ALA A 11 -55.73 -22.42 -30.20
C ALA A 11 -54.60 -22.42 -29.18
N ASN A 12 -53.71 -23.36 -29.26
CA ASN A 12 -52.42 -23.32 -28.56
C ASN A 12 -51.55 -22.21 -29.17
N PHE A 13 -51.54 -21.05 -28.56
CA PHE A 13 -50.45 -20.09 -28.74
C PHE A 13 -49.22 -20.63 -28.00
N ALA A 14 -48.40 -21.40 -28.71
CA ALA A 14 -47.00 -21.59 -28.31
C ALA A 14 -46.31 -20.22 -28.47
N ALA A 15 -46.19 -19.52 -27.36
CA ALA A 15 -45.26 -18.39 -27.28
C ALA A 15 -43.87 -18.97 -27.51
N CYS A 16 -43.36 -18.83 -28.72
CA CYS A 16 -41.95 -19.03 -29.03
C CYS A 16 -41.19 -17.95 -28.22
N ALA A 17 -40.68 -18.32 -27.08
CA ALA A 17 -39.70 -17.48 -26.40
C ALA A 17 -38.50 -17.38 -27.36
N MET A 18 -38.39 -16.27 -28.07
CA MET A 18 -37.19 -15.96 -28.83
C MET A 18 -36.06 -15.94 -27.81
N ALA A 19 -35.03 -16.76 -28.01
CA ALA A 19 -33.82 -16.68 -27.24
C ALA A 19 -33.34 -15.23 -27.31
N GLU A 20 -33.10 -14.59 -26.18
CA GLU A 20 -32.43 -13.27 -26.18
C GLU A 20 -31.06 -13.48 -26.86
N ASP A 21 -30.76 -12.65 -27.86
CA ASP A 21 -29.48 -12.66 -28.54
C ASP A 21 -28.35 -12.51 -27.48
N SER A 22 -27.29 -13.28 -27.66
CA SER A 22 -26.13 -13.14 -26.79
C SER A 22 -25.59 -11.71 -26.92
N LEU A 23 -25.01 -11.19 -25.85
CA LEU A 23 -24.47 -9.82 -25.89
C LEU A 23 -23.42 -9.65 -26.99
N GLN A 24 -22.63 -10.67 -27.30
CA GLN A 24 -21.69 -10.66 -28.43
C GLN A 24 -22.42 -10.52 -29.79
N GLU A 25 -23.54 -11.20 -30.01
CA GLU A 25 -24.34 -11.08 -31.22
C GLU A 25 -24.94 -9.69 -31.40
N MET A 26 -25.35 -9.05 -30.31
CA MET A 26 -25.79 -7.64 -30.34
C MET A 26 -24.67 -6.71 -30.83
N PHE A 27 -23.43 -6.92 -30.37
CA PHE A 27 -22.27 -6.15 -30.83
C PHE A 27 -21.94 -6.42 -32.30
N ASP A 28 -21.96 -7.67 -32.72
CA ASP A 28 -21.67 -8.11 -34.09
C ASP A 28 -22.72 -7.55 -35.07
N SER A 29 -24.00 -7.63 -34.71
CA SER A 29 -25.11 -7.10 -35.48
C SER A 29 -25.03 -5.57 -35.62
N ALA A 30 -24.77 -4.86 -34.49
CA ALA A 30 -24.63 -3.41 -34.53
C ALA A 30 -23.43 -2.96 -35.38
N ALA A 31 -22.31 -3.66 -35.29
CA ALA A 31 -21.12 -3.37 -36.12
C ALA A 31 -21.35 -3.57 -37.62
N SER A 32 -22.26 -4.47 -37.99
CA SER A 32 -22.62 -4.76 -39.37
C SER A 32 -23.71 -3.82 -39.93
N SER A 33 -24.36 -3.08 -39.04
CA SER A 33 -25.39 -2.10 -39.46
C SER A 33 -24.76 -0.84 -40.07
N PRO A 34 -25.47 -0.11 -40.96
CA PRO A 34 -24.97 1.15 -41.52
C PRO A 34 -24.68 2.22 -40.48
N GLU A 35 -25.45 2.24 -39.39
CA GLU A 35 -25.34 3.23 -38.31
C GLU A 35 -24.23 2.91 -37.32
N LYS A 36 -23.78 1.65 -37.30
CA LYS A 36 -22.76 1.15 -36.36
C LYS A 36 -22.98 1.64 -34.92
N THR A 37 -24.21 1.58 -34.46
CA THR A 37 -24.61 2.06 -33.15
C THR A 37 -25.35 0.97 -32.37
N LEU A 38 -24.82 0.65 -31.18
CA LEU A 38 -25.48 -0.24 -30.20
C LEU A 38 -26.02 0.63 -29.06
N LYS A 39 -27.34 0.59 -28.85
CA LYS A 39 -27.97 1.27 -27.70
C LYS A 39 -28.28 0.21 -26.62
N LEU A 40 -27.74 0.38 -25.45
CA LEU A 40 -27.99 -0.49 -24.30
C LEU A 40 -29.08 0.14 -23.41
N GLU A 41 -30.10 -0.65 -23.12
CA GLU A 41 -31.20 -0.26 -22.22
C GLU A 41 -30.74 -0.24 -20.76
N ALA A 42 -31.54 0.39 -19.89
CA ALA A 42 -31.29 0.52 -18.46
C ALA A 42 -31.46 -0.81 -17.72
N LYS A 43 -30.65 -1.80 -18.07
CA LYS A 43 -30.59 -3.14 -17.41
C LYS A 43 -29.16 -3.62 -17.27
N ARG A 44 -28.98 -4.67 -16.48
CA ARG A 44 -27.70 -5.38 -16.38
C ARG A 44 -27.68 -6.50 -17.42
N TYR A 45 -26.68 -6.46 -18.29
CA TYR A 45 -26.38 -7.47 -19.29
C TYR A 45 -25.33 -8.41 -18.70
N PHE A 46 -25.71 -9.65 -18.45
CA PHE A 46 -24.80 -10.64 -17.88
C PHE A 46 -24.00 -11.32 -18.97
N LEU A 47 -22.69 -11.45 -18.73
CA LEU A 47 -21.76 -12.10 -19.65
C LEU A 47 -21.68 -13.60 -19.38
N ASP A 48 -21.80 -14.41 -20.43
CA ASP A 48 -21.41 -15.82 -20.43
C ASP A 48 -19.93 -16.00 -20.77
N SER A 49 -19.37 -15.08 -21.58
CA SER A 49 -17.97 -15.01 -21.97
C SER A 49 -17.57 -13.56 -22.24
N PRO A 50 -16.28 -13.23 -22.22
CA PRO A 50 -15.79 -11.90 -22.57
C PRO A 50 -16.27 -11.43 -23.95
N ILE A 51 -16.67 -10.17 -24.07
CA ILE A 51 -16.98 -9.55 -25.37
C ILE A 51 -15.66 -9.38 -26.12
N LYS A 52 -15.64 -9.74 -27.40
CA LYS A 52 -14.47 -9.63 -28.27
C LYS A 52 -14.75 -8.72 -29.45
N LEU A 53 -14.04 -7.60 -29.51
CA LEU A 53 -14.13 -6.63 -30.58
C LEU A 53 -12.80 -6.60 -31.35
N GLY A 54 -12.89 -6.58 -32.67
CA GLY A 54 -11.74 -6.56 -33.56
C GLY A 54 -11.93 -5.57 -34.71
N PRO A 55 -11.12 -5.64 -35.78
CA PRO A 55 -11.17 -4.72 -36.92
C PRO A 55 -12.56 -4.60 -37.58
N ARG A 56 -13.35 -5.67 -37.61
CA ARG A 56 -14.72 -5.66 -38.14
C ARG A 56 -15.68 -4.75 -37.36
N HIS A 57 -15.35 -4.46 -36.12
CA HIS A 57 -16.14 -3.59 -35.25
C HIS A 57 -15.71 -2.13 -35.32
N SER A 58 -14.76 -1.79 -36.18
CA SER A 58 -14.28 -0.40 -36.32
C SER A 58 -15.42 0.55 -36.68
N GLY A 59 -15.46 1.68 -35.95
CA GLY A 59 -16.51 2.68 -36.03
C GLY A 59 -17.73 2.43 -35.15
N LEU A 60 -17.77 1.36 -34.37
CA LEU A 60 -18.89 1.03 -33.48
C LEU A 60 -19.03 2.03 -32.33
N LYS A 61 -20.23 2.55 -32.14
CA LYS A 61 -20.62 3.40 -31.01
C LYS A 61 -21.55 2.61 -30.08
N VAL A 62 -21.18 2.51 -28.82
CA VAL A 62 -21.98 1.85 -27.78
C VAL A 62 -22.46 2.88 -26.79
N ALA A 63 -23.78 3.12 -26.74
CA ALA A 63 -24.38 4.12 -25.87
C ALA A 63 -25.33 3.46 -24.86
N GLY A 64 -25.04 3.60 -23.57
CA GLY A 64 -25.88 3.11 -22.49
C GLY A 64 -26.90 4.16 -22.02
N LYS A 65 -28.15 3.75 -21.81
CA LYS A 65 -29.07 4.50 -20.96
C LYS A 65 -28.59 4.47 -19.51
N SER A 66 -28.98 5.48 -18.74
CA SER A 66 -28.63 5.50 -17.30
C SER A 66 -29.04 4.19 -16.61
N GLY A 67 -28.07 3.47 -16.02
CA GLY A 67 -28.29 2.13 -15.45
C GLY A 67 -27.94 0.96 -16.36
N ALA A 68 -27.52 1.18 -17.62
CA ALA A 68 -27.00 0.14 -18.47
C ALA A 68 -25.68 -0.40 -17.95
N ALA A 69 -25.57 -1.72 -17.74
CA ALA A 69 -24.37 -2.32 -17.19
C ALA A 69 -24.02 -3.63 -17.90
N ILE A 70 -22.74 -3.79 -18.25
CA ILE A 70 -22.12 -5.05 -18.71
C ILE A 70 -21.47 -5.69 -17.50
N SER A 71 -21.81 -6.95 -17.18
CA SER A 71 -21.47 -7.54 -15.89
C SER A 71 -21.17 -9.02 -15.97
N SER A 72 -20.11 -9.48 -15.31
CA SER A 72 -19.89 -10.92 -15.07
C SER A 72 -20.41 -11.40 -13.71
N LEU A 73 -21.10 -10.57 -12.97
CA LEU A 73 -21.61 -10.92 -11.65
C LEU A 73 -22.71 -11.98 -11.73
N LYS A 74 -22.52 -13.12 -11.08
CA LYS A 74 -23.53 -14.17 -10.93
C LYS A 74 -24.18 -14.10 -9.55
N LYS A 75 -25.52 -14.14 -9.52
CA LYS A 75 -26.28 -14.15 -8.26
C LYS A 75 -26.16 -15.51 -7.57
N ILE A 76 -25.79 -15.50 -6.32
CA ILE A 76 -25.77 -16.70 -5.47
C ILE A 76 -27.18 -16.88 -4.89
N LYS A 77 -27.74 -18.08 -5.07
CA LYS A 77 -29.10 -18.43 -4.64
C LYS A 77 -29.04 -19.48 -3.53
N ASN A 78 -30.21 -19.75 -2.92
CA ASN A 78 -30.39 -20.83 -1.97
C ASN A 78 -29.45 -20.75 -0.76
N TRP A 79 -29.40 -19.57 -0.15
CA TRP A 79 -28.69 -19.36 1.10
C TRP A 79 -29.40 -20.03 2.26
N GLU A 80 -28.66 -20.68 3.13
CA GLU A 80 -29.13 -21.33 4.35
C GLU A 80 -28.42 -20.71 5.56
N ALA A 81 -29.13 -20.53 6.65
CA ALA A 81 -28.56 -20.12 7.91
C ALA A 81 -27.88 -21.32 8.61
N ASP A 82 -26.68 -21.10 9.13
CA ASP A 82 -25.92 -22.08 9.92
C ASP A 82 -25.26 -21.39 11.11
N GLY A 83 -26.00 -21.33 12.22
CA GLY A 83 -25.65 -20.54 13.40
C GLY A 83 -25.59 -19.04 13.05
N LYS A 84 -24.44 -18.42 13.31
CA LYS A 84 -24.20 -16.99 12.96
C LYS A 84 -23.81 -16.77 11.49
N PHE A 85 -23.65 -17.82 10.71
CA PHE A 85 -23.18 -17.75 9.32
C PHE A 85 -24.32 -18.03 8.34
N TRP A 86 -24.12 -17.58 7.10
CA TRP A 86 -24.90 -18.02 5.95
C TRP A 86 -24.02 -18.89 5.06
N LYS A 87 -24.61 -19.91 4.43
CA LYS A 87 -23.91 -20.78 3.49
C LYS A 87 -24.74 -21.01 2.22
N ALA A 88 -24.05 -21.18 1.10
CA ALA A 88 -24.66 -21.52 -0.18
C ALA A 88 -23.72 -22.37 -1.01
N LYS A 89 -24.26 -23.22 -1.89
CA LYS A 89 -23.49 -23.98 -2.86
C LYS A 89 -23.13 -23.14 -4.10
N ILE A 90 -21.90 -23.25 -4.54
CA ILE A 90 -21.41 -22.69 -5.82
C ILE A 90 -20.74 -23.80 -6.62
N PRO A 91 -21.54 -24.66 -7.29
CA PRO A 91 -21.00 -25.80 -8.04
C PRO A 91 -20.08 -25.35 -9.18
N GLY A 92 -18.96 -26.04 -9.34
CA GLY A 92 -18.00 -25.81 -10.42
C GLY A 92 -17.06 -24.61 -10.23
N ALA A 93 -17.13 -23.91 -9.10
CA ALA A 93 -16.17 -22.87 -8.80
C ALA A 93 -14.84 -23.46 -8.30
N ASP A 94 -13.74 -23.04 -8.91
CA ASP A 94 -12.40 -23.39 -8.44
C ASP A 94 -11.91 -22.48 -7.30
N PHE A 95 -12.37 -21.24 -7.32
CA PHE A 95 -12.07 -20.22 -6.31
C PHE A 95 -13.12 -19.11 -6.41
N VAL A 96 -13.38 -18.43 -5.30
CA VAL A 96 -14.20 -17.21 -5.24
C VAL A 96 -13.33 -16.09 -4.73
N SER A 97 -12.96 -15.17 -5.60
CA SER A 97 -12.04 -14.06 -5.26
C SER A 97 -12.72 -12.95 -4.47
N SER A 98 -14.01 -12.73 -4.73
CA SER A 98 -14.82 -11.71 -4.06
C SER A 98 -16.30 -12.08 -4.03
N ILE A 99 -17.02 -11.58 -3.05
CA ILE A 99 -18.49 -11.52 -3.09
C ILE A 99 -18.95 -10.11 -2.77
N PHE A 100 -20.14 -9.78 -3.28
CA PHE A 100 -20.77 -8.47 -3.06
C PHE A 100 -22.14 -8.68 -2.46
N VAL A 101 -22.31 -8.24 -1.21
CA VAL A 101 -23.56 -8.35 -0.47
C VAL A 101 -24.22 -6.98 -0.46
N ASN A 102 -25.44 -6.89 -1.02
CA ASN A 102 -26.16 -5.63 -1.21
C ASN A 102 -25.31 -4.55 -1.89
N GLY A 103 -24.51 -4.97 -2.88
CA GLY A 103 -23.60 -4.10 -3.63
C GLY A 103 -22.30 -3.71 -2.91
N ARG A 104 -22.07 -4.16 -1.68
CA ARG A 104 -20.88 -3.89 -0.88
C ARG A 104 -19.95 -5.10 -0.89
N ARG A 105 -18.65 -4.88 -1.21
CA ARG A 105 -17.62 -5.93 -1.18
C ARG A 105 -17.52 -6.55 0.22
N ALA A 106 -17.50 -7.85 0.30
CA ALA A 106 -17.12 -8.61 1.48
C ALA A 106 -15.62 -8.91 1.46
N SER A 107 -15.02 -9.04 2.62
CA SER A 107 -13.63 -9.42 2.76
C SER A 107 -13.48 -10.93 2.77
N ILE A 108 -12.43 -11.45 2.16
CA ILE A 108 -12.10 -12.85 2.37
C ILE A 108 -11.70 -13.03 3.84
N ALA A 109 -12.11 -14.13 4.46
CA ALA A 109 -11.81 -14.41 5.86
C ALA A 109 -10.29 -14.41 6.10
N THR A 110 -9.82 -13.62 7.05
CA THR A 110 -8.39 -13.45 7.35
C THR A 110 -8.10 -13.47 8.84
N THR A 111 -6.95 -14.00 9.21
CA THR A 111 -6.40 -13.82 10.55
C THR A 111 -4.97 -13.25 10.46
N PRO A 112 -4.67 -12.15 11.17
CA PRO A 112 -5.58 -11.28 11.91
C PRO A 112 -6.59 -10.55 11.01
N ASN A 113 -7.71 -10.11 11.59
CA ASN A 113 -8.75 -9.37 10.89
C ASN A 113 -8.26 -8.02 10.34
N GLU A 114 -9.02 -7.42 9.43
CA GLU A 114 -8.73 -6.09 8.91
C GLU A 114 -8.71 -5.06 10.05
N GLY A 115 -7.69 -4.17 10.03
CA GLY A 115 -7.46 -3.21 11.11
C GLY A 115 -6.72 -3.78 12.32
N ALA A 116 -6.63 -5.10 12.46
CA ALA A 116 -5.77 -5.73 13.44
C ALA A 116 -4.33 -5.86 12.91
N ARG A 117 -3.45 -6.29 13.78
CA ARG A 117 -2.03 -6.37 13.51
C ARG A 117 -1.64 -7.58 12.69
N PHE A 118 -0.79 -7.37 11.71
CA PHE A 118 -0.20 -8.44 10.90
C PHE A 118 0.79 -9.30 11.69
N PHE A 119 0.86 -10.58 11.38
CA PHE A 119 1.98 -11.43 11.77
C PHE A 119 3.26 -11.04 11.03
N VAL A 120 4.40 -11.48 11.54
CA VAL A 120 5.70 -11.13 10.99
C VAL A 120 6.56 -12.36 10.79
N PHE A 121 7.21 -12.45 9.64
CA PHE A 121 8.19 -13.49 9.38
C PHE A 121 9.39 -13.40 10.31
N ARG A 122 9.96 -14.54 10.67
CA ARG A 122 11.12 -14.63 11.56
C ARG A 122 12.43 -14.90 10.84
N GLY A 123 12.35 -15.20 9.56
CA GLY A 123 13.51 -15.48 8.76
C GLY A 123 13.17 -16.14 7.44
N THR A 124 14.17 -16.29 6.61
CA THR A 124 14.10 -17.07 5.38
C THR A 124 14.78 -18.42 5.60
N SER A 125 14.49 -19.41 4.74
CA SER A 125 15.18 -20.69 4.81
C SER A 125 16.70 -20.50 4.78
N PRO A 126 17.47 -21.15 5.67
CA PRO A 126 18.93 -21.09 5.68
C PRO A 126 19.56 -21.83 4.49
N ARG A 127 18.80 -22.54 3.68
CA ARG A 127 19.33 -23.27 2.52
C ARG A 127 19.53 -22.35 1.34
N ARG A 128 20.78 -22.11 0.95
CA ARG A 128 21.15 -21.54 -0.34
C ARG A 128 20.49 -22.39 -1.45
N GLY A 129 19.56 -21.81 -2.21
CA GLY A 129 18.88 -22.50 -3.29
C GLY A 129 17.37 -22.72 -3.13
N ASP A 130 16.78 -22.36 -1.99
CA ASP A 130 15.35 -22.45 -1.75
C ASP A 130 14.62 -21.23 -2.33
N ASN A 131 14.81 -21.07 -3.60
CA ASN A 131 14.32 -20.11 -4.58
C ASN A 131 13.07 -19.31 -4.17
N ARG A 132 13.17 -18.50 -3.11
CA ARG A 132 12.11 -17.56 -2.71
C ARG A 132 10.78 -18.23 -2.38
N LYS A 133 10.83 -19.47 -1.86
CA LYS A 133 9.62 -20.24 -1.55
C LYS A 133 9.44 -20.51 -0.06
N THR A 134 10.47 -20.46 0.77
CA THR A 134 10.37 -20.88 2.16
C THR A 134 10.65 -19.76 3.14
N PHE A 135 9.76 -19.61 4.12
CA PHE A 135 9.87 -18.65 5.21
C PHE A 135 9.75 -19.34 6.57
N ILE A 136 10.37 -18.72 7.56
CA ILE A 136 10.26 -19.13 8.95
C ILE A 136 9.24 -18.23 9.65
N VAL A 137 8.25 -18.84 10.29
CA VAL A 137 7.19 -18.19 11.06
C VAL A 137 7.13 -18.78 12.45
N ARG A 138 6.53 -18.08 13.42
CA ARG A 138 6.24 -18.68 14.72
C ARG A 138 5.17 -19.74 14.59
N SER A 139 5.33 -20.82 15.35
CA SER A 139 4.35 -21.90 15.40
C SER A 139 2.97 -21.45 15.86
N GLU A 140 2.93 -20.48 16.76
CA GLU A 140 1.68 -19.89 17.28
C GLU A 140 0.93 -19.04 16.25
N ASP A 141 1.65 -18.29 15.39
CA ASP A 141 1.05 -17.44 14.35
C ASP A 141 0.31 -18.26 13.28
N ILE A 142 0.61 -19.55 13.17
CA ILE A 142 -0.01 -20.46 12.20
C ILE A 142 -0.68 -21.66 12.89
N ALA A 143 -1.02 -21.53 14.18
CA ALA A 143 -1.58 -22.64 14.96
C ALA A 143 -2.86 -23.20 14.34
N GLU A 144 -3.71 -22.34 13.79
CA GLU A 144 -4.96 -22.74 13.16
C GLU A 144 -4.76 -23.56 11.88
N LEU A 145 -3.71 -23.29 11.12
CA LEU A 145 -3.39 -24.03 9.89
C LEU A 145 -2.97 -25.49 10.17
N LYS A 146 -2.45 -25.78 11.36
CA LYS A 146 -1.97 -27.13 11.70
C LYS A 146 -3.11 -28.15 11.84
N ASN A 147 -4.33 -27.66 12.08
CA ASN A 147 -5.51 -28.50 12.28
C ASN A 147 -6.31 -28.66 10.97
N LEU A 148 -5.88 -28.02 9.90
CA LEU A 148 -6.55 -28.13 8.60
C LEU A 148 -6.21 -29.46 7.91
N SER A 149 -7.18 -30.03 7.23
CA SER A 149 -6.93 -31.14 6.30
C SER A 149 -6.03 -30.66 5.14
N SER A 150 -5.42 -31.61 4.45
CA SER A 150 -4.57 -31.29 3.29
C SER A 150 -5.31 -30.55 2.17
N GLY A 151 -6.61 -30.76 2.03
CA GLY A 151 -7.48 -30.05 1.09
C GLY A 151 -7.72 -28.60 1.49
N GLU A 152 -8.05 -28.37 2.76
CA GLU A 152 -8.25 -27.02 3.32
C GLU A 152 -6.94 -26.21 3.28
N LEU A 153 -5.82 -26.85 3.62
CA LEU A 153 -4.52 -26.20 3.61
C LEU A 153 -4.13 -25.67 2.21
N LYS A 154 -4.47 -26.38 1.14
CA LYS A 154 -4.26 -25.94 -0.24
C LYS A 154 -5.14 -24.77 -0.65
N ASN A 155 -6.24 -24.55 0.07
CA ASN A 155 -7.17 -23.45 -0.18
C ASN A 155 -6.77 -22.19 0.60
N ALA A 156 -6.03 -22.36 1.70
CA ALA A 156 -5.49 -21.27 2.50
C ALA A 156 -4.23 -20.67 1.85
N TYR A 157 -4.01 -19.39 2.07
CA TYR A 157 -2.82 -18.70 1.57
C TYR A 157 -2.34 -17.63 2.55
N PHE A 158 -1.08 -17.22 2.36
CA PHE A 158 -0.50 -16.07 3.02
C PHE A 158 -0.67 -14.85 2.13
N GLN A 159 -1.18 -13.76 2.65
CA GLN A 159 -1.05 -12.44 2.05
C GLN A 159 0.10 -11.71 2.73
N ILE A 160 1.10 -11.29 1.95
CA ILE A 160 2.42 -10.91 2.44
C ILE A 160 2.76 -9.51 1.97
N TYR A 161 3.03 -8.63 2.92
CA TYR A 161 3.34 -7.23 2.68
C TYR A 161 4.78 -6.90 3.07
N ARG A 162 5.51 -6.26 2.18
CA ARG A 162 6.81 -5.68 2.51
C ARG A 162 7.12 -4.47 1.63
N ALA A 163 7.46 -3.36 2.28
CA ALA A 163 7.74 -2.12 1.57
C ALA A 163 6.64 -1.78 0.54
N TRP A 164 6.94 -1.88 -0.74
CA TRP A 164 6.05 -1.62 -1.88
C TRP A 164 5.39 -2.88 -2.46
N ILE A 165 5.48 -4.02 -1.78
CA ILE A 165 5.07 -5.32 -2.31
C ILE A 165 3.91 -5.88 -1.52
N ASP A 166 2.90 -6.36 -2.24
CA ASP A 166 1.84 -7.25 -1.77
C ASP A 166 1.88 -8.54 -2.60
N ASN A 167 2.16 -9.66 -1.96
CA ASN A 167 2.25 -10.96 -2.61
C ASN A 167 1.34 -11.98 -1.93
N ARG A 168 0.97 -13.01 -2.67
CA ARG A 168 0.17 -14.13 -2.15
C ARG A 168 0.94 -15.44 -2.28
N GLY A 169 1.04 -16.15 -1.17
CA GLY A 169 1.72 -17.45 -1.09
C GLY A 169 0.74 -18.58 -0.84
N THR A 170 0.44 -19.39 -1.87
CA THR A 170 -0.29 -20.66 -1.69
C THR A 170 0.60 -21.65 -0.96
N ILE A 171 0.08 -22.28 0.09
CA ILE A 171 0.85 -23.17 0.97
C ILE A 171 1.06 -24.52 0.27
N SER A 172 2.32 -24.94 0.14
CA SER A 172 2.64 -26.30 -0.34
C SER A 172 3.08 -27.23 0.77
N ASP A 173 3.72 -26.70 1.83
CA ASP A 173 4.22 -27.51 2.94
C ASP A 173 4.45 -26.65 4.21
N ILE A 174 4.27 -27.27 5.39
CA ILE A 174 4.58 -26.67 6.69
C ILE A 174 5.36 -27.69 7.51
N ARG A 175 6.57 -27.35 7.94
CA ARG A 175 7.44 -28.20 8.74
C ARG A 175 7.82 -27.55 10.06
N PRO A 176 7.57 -28.19 11.18
CA PRO A 176 8.12 -27.74 12.46
C PRO A 176 9.65 -27.70 12.42
N MET A 177 10.23 -26.66 13.01
CA MET A 177 11.66 -26.54 13.18
C MET A 177 12.11 -27.23 14.46
N ARG A 178 13.43 -27.49 14.58
CA ARG A 178 14.01 -28.20 15.74
C ARG A 178 13.86 -27.49 17.09
N ASP A 179 13.63 -26.18 17.06
CA ASP A 179 13.41 -25.35 18.25
C ASP A 179 12.01 -25.56 18.88
N GLY A 180 11.11 -26.27 18.20
CA GLY A 180 9.74 -26.51 18.64
C GLY A 180 8.83 -25.25 18.61
N LYS A 181 9.38 -24.06 18.33
CA LYS A 181 8.71 -22.77 18.41
C LYS A 181 8.44 -22.14 17.06
N THR A 182 9.17 -22.56 16.04
CA THR A 182 9.02 -22.05 14.68
C THR A 182 8.65 -23.14 13.68
N CYS A 183 8.10 -22.71 12.54
CA CYS A 183 7.81 -23.57 11.40
C CYS A 183 8.41 -22.99 10.13
N ALA A 184 8.89 -23.84 9.25
CA ALA A 184 9.22 -23.50 7.87
C ALA A 184 7.97 -23.69 7.02
N VAL A 185 7.48 -22.62 6.40
CA VAL A 185 6.36 -22.63 5.46
C VAL A 185 6.91 -22.51 4.04
N THR A 186 6.57 -23.46 3.19
CA THR A 186 6.98 -23.49 1.79
C THR A 186 5.77 -23.17 0.92
N PHE A 187 5.95 -22.25 -0.04
CA PHE A 187 4.92 -21.83 -0.97
C PHE A 187 5.02 -22.55 -2.32
N ALA A 188 3.91 -22.74 -2.98
CA ALA A 188 3.84 -23.37 -4.30
C ALA A 188 4.60 -22.56 -5.36
N THR A 189 4.41 -21.23 -5.35
CA THR A 189 5.06 -20.28 -6.26
C THR A 189 6.13 -19.46 -5.55
N PRO A 190 7.21 -19.03 -6.24
CA PRO A 190 8.16 -18.09 -5.67
C PRO A 190 7.49 -16.75 -5.39
N LEU A 191 7.86 -16.12 -4.26
CA LEU A 191 7.51 -14.74 -3.99
C LEU A 191 8.48 -13.78 -4.69
N SER A 192 8.14 -12.50 -4.73
CA SER A 192 9.04 -11.46 -5.24
C SER A 192 10.41 -11.51 -4.55
N PRO A 193 11.52 -11.33 -5.30
CA PRO A 193 12.87 -11.34 -4.72
C PRO A 193 13.05 -10.29 -3.63
N HIS A 194 12.36 -9.17 -3.72
CA HIS A 194 12.46 -8.07 -2.75
C HIS A 194 11.83 -8.39 -1.39
N ILE A 195 11.06 -9.47 -1.27
CA ILE A 195 10.57 -9.95 0.04
C ILE A 195 11.71 -10.51 0.89
N TYR A 196 12.79 -10.99 0.29
CA TYR A 196 13.85 -11.75 0.96
C TYR A 196 15.11 -10.95 1.30
N GLY A 197 15.35 -9.84 0.64
CA GLY A 197 16.61 -9.11 0.74
C GLY A 197 16.45 -7.64 1.06
N GLY A 198 17.56 -6.98 1.42
CA GLY A 198 17.65 -5.54 1.62
C GLY A 198 17.40 -5.08 3.05
N SER A 199 17.48 -3.78 3.24
CA SER A 199 17.40 -3.07 4.51
C SER A 199 15.99 -2.57 4.86
N TYR A 200 14.97 -3.31 4.47
CA TYR A 200 13.58 -2.96 4.74
C TYR A 200 13.03 -3.74 5.94
N SER A 201 11.93 -3.28 6.53
CA SER A 201 11.24 -3.98 7.60
C SER A 201 10.96 -5.44 7.28
N MET A 202 10.83 -6.27 8.30
CA MET A 202 10.44 -7.66 8.14
C MET A 202 9.11 -7.77 7.40
N PRO A 203 8.96 -8.74 6.47
CA PRO A 203 7.69 -8.99 5.83
C PRO A 203 6.59 -9.26 6.85
N ARG A 204 5.46 -8.62 6.68
CA ARG A 204 4.24 -8.80 7.46
C ARG A 204 3.30 -9.70 6.70
N PHE A 205 2.48 -10.49 7.37
CA PHE A 205 1.53 -11.35 6.69
C PHE A 205 0.21 -11.52 7.45
N LYS A 206 -0.79 -11.92 6.70
CA LYS A 206 -2.06 -12.46 7.16
C LYS A 206 -2.24 -13.86 6.57
N LEU A 207 -2.98 -14.69 7.28
CA LEU A 207 -3.49 -15.95 6.74
C LEU A 207 -4.89 -15.72 6.21
N ALA A 208 -5.23 -16.32 5.09
CA ALA A 208 -6.51 -16.07 4.42
C ALA A 208 -7.15 -17.34 3.90
N ASN A 209 -8.47 -17.29 3.72
CA ASN A 209 -9.31 -18.27 3.06
C ASN A 209 -9.31 -19.66 3.70
N PHE A 210 -9.61 -19.73 5.00
CA PHE A 210 -9.90 -20.97 5.71
C PHE A 210 -11.00 -20.72 6.77
N LYS A 211 -11.70 -21.79 7.17
CA LYS A 211 -12.91 -21.65 8.00
C LYS A 211 -12.64 -21.03 9.36
N GLY A 212 -11.51 -21.33 9.99
CA GLY A 212 -11.12 -20.79 11.31
C GLY A 212 -10.94 -19.26 11.33
N ALA A 213 -10.61 -18.66 10.17
CA ALA A 213 -10.47 -17.23 10.03
C ALA A 213 -11.82 -16.50 9.77
N LEU A 214 -12.93 -17.22 9.63
CA LEU A 214 -14.25 -16.63 9.40
C LEU A 214 -14.86 -16.25 10.75
N ASP A 215 -14.52 -15.11 11.30
CA ASP A 215 -14.94 -14.72 12.65
C ASP A 215 -15.52 -13.30 12.77
N ALA A 216 -15.30 -12.44 11.77
CA ALA A 216 -15.75 -11.05 11.74
C ALA A 216 -16.90 -10.79 10.74
N PRO A 217 -17.84 -9.87 11.08
CA PRO A 217 -18.93 -9.50 10.18
C PRO A 217 -18.44 -8.95 8.84
N GLY A 218 -18.99 -9.45 7.75
CA GLY A 218 -18.62 -9.05 6.39
C GLY A 218 -17.52 -9.89 5.78
N GLU A 219 -17.05 -10.91 6.46
CA GLU A 219 -16.09 -11.89 5.92
C GLU A 219 -16.80 -13.05 5.22
N PHE A 220 -16.09 -13.64 4.25
CA PHE A 220 -16.52 -14.86 3.58
C PHE A 220 -15.36 -15.86 3.44
N PHE A 221 -15.71 -17.13 3.34
CA PHE A 221 -14.80 -18.23 3.08
C PHE A 221 -15.40 -19.17 2.04
N PHE A 222 -14.61 -19.59 1.06
CA PHE A 222 -15.03 -20.58 0.06
C PHE A 222 -14.33 -21.91 0.28
N ASP A 223 -15.10 -22.92 0.65
CA ASP A 223 -14.64 -24.31 0.72
C ASP A 223 -14.72 -24.95 -0.67
N LYS A 224 -13.58 -25.06 -1.33
CA LYS A 224 -13.47 -25.67 -2.65
C LYS A 224 -13.88 -27.14 -2.64
N SER A 225 -13.57 -27.89 -1.58
CA SER A 225 -13.85 -29.32 -1.50
C SER A 225 -15.35 -29.60 -1.36
N ALA A 226 -16.02 -28.81 -0.58
CA ALA A 226 -17.46 -28.87 -0.37
C ALA A 226 -18.26 -28.03 -1.38
N GLN A 227 -17.59 -27.26 -2.27
CA GLN A 227 -18.23 -26.29 -3.18
C GLN A 227 -19.23 -25.38 -2.45
N THR A 228 -18.83 -24.92 -1.28
CA THR A 228 -19.70 -24.18 -0.38
C THR A 228 -19.06 -22.84 0.00
N LEU A 229 -19.80 -21.78 -0.20
CA LEU A 229 -19.45 -20.45 0.28
C LEU A 229 -20.08 -20.22 1.65
N TRP A 230 -19.30 -19.70 2.56
CA TRP A 230 -19.71 -19.25 3.89
C TRP A 230 -19.56 -17.76 4.00
N TYR A 231 -20.52 -17.12 4.67
CA TYR A 231 -20.50 -15.68 4.88
C TYR A 231 -20.91 -15.35 6.33
N CYS A 232 -20.17 -14.45 6.97
CA CYS A 232 -20.53 -13.87 8.27
C CYS A 232 -21.29 -12.56 8.03
N PRO A 233 -22.61 -12.52 8.22
CA PRO A 233 -23.40 -11.32 7.86
C PRO A 233 -23.07 -10.13 8.75
N ARG A 234 -23.16 -8.93 8.16
CA ARG A 234 -23.06 -7.67 8.88
C ARG A 234 -24.36 -7.38 9.62
N GLU A 235 -24.29 -6.53 10.62
CA GLU A 235 -25.47 -6.03 11.30
C GLU A 235 -26.47 -5.41 10.30
N GLY A 236 -27.75 -5.75 10.44
CA GLY A 236 -28.83 -5.28 9.56
C GLY A 236 -28.96 -6.01 8.22
N GLU A 237 -28.10 -6.98 7.90
CA GLU A 237 -28.30 -7.83 6.71
C GLU A 237 -29.27 -8.97 7.02
N ASP A 238 -30.23 -9.21 6.10
CA ASP A 238 -31.22 -10.29 6.22
C ASP A 238 -31.06 -11.28 5.07
N ILE A 239 -30.88 -12.57 5.39
CA ILE A 239 -30.70 -13.66 4.45
C ILE A 239 -31.81 -13.78 3.39
N LYS A 240 -33.02 -13.35 3.72
CA LYS A 240 -34.20 -13.43 2.83
C LYS A 240 -34.19 -12.34 1.75
N THR A 241 -33.60 -11.20 2.06
CA THR A 241 -33.62 -10.01 1.20
C THR A 241 -32.27 -9.66 0.61
N ALA A 242 -31.19 -10.20 1.16
CA ALA A 242 -29.85 -9.90 0.72
C ALA A 242 -29.59 -10.32 -0.73
N GLU A 243 -29.08 -9.41 -1.52
CA GLU A 243 -28.60 -9.69 -2.87
C GLU A 243 -27.09 -9.96 -2.84
N ILE A 244 -26.70 -11.20 -3.13
CA ILE A 244 -25.31 -11.64 -3.05
C ILE A 244 -24.85 -12.12 -4.44
N PHE A 245 -23.74 -11.52 -4.91
CA PHE A 245 -23.15 -11.80 -6.21
C PHE A 245 -21.68 -12.15 -6.05
N TYR A 246 -21.14 -12.92 -7.00
CA TYR A 246 -19.70 -13.13 -7.18
C TYR A 246 -19.32 -12.92 -8.64
N PRO A 247 -18.10 -12.47 -8.95
CA PRO A 247 -17.62 -12.31 -10.31
C PRO A 247 -17.23 -13.66 -10.90
N ALA A 248 -17.65 -13.92 -12.13
CA ALA A 248 -17.46 -15.21 -12.79
C ALA A 248 -16.47 -15.18 -13.98
N SER A 249 -15.90 -14.02 -14.29
CA SER A 249 -14.92 -13.84 -15.36
C SER A 249 -13.87 -12.82 -14.97
N ASP A 250 -12.61 -13.04 -15.34
CA ASP A 250 -11.52 -12.08 -15.11
C ASP A 250 -11.60 -10.92 -16.09
N VAL A 251 -12.09 -11.18 -17.31
CA VAL A 251 -12.16 -10.23 -18.41
C VAL A 251 -13.63 -10.02 -18.82
N LEU A 252 -14.00 -8.77 -19.03
CA LEU A 252 -15.33 -8.36 -19.52
C LEU A 252 -15.30 -8.04 -21.01
N LEU A 253 -14.24 -7.39 -21.48
CA LEU A 253 -14.13 -6.88 -22.85
C LEU A 253 -12.67 -6.93 -23.33
N GLU A 254 -12.49 -7.49 -24.51
CA GLU A 254 -11.24 -7.49 -25.26
C GLU A 254 -11.42 -6.71 -26.56
N ILE A 255 -10.65 -5.65 -26.76
CA ILE A 255 -10.57 -4.93 -28.04
C ILE A 255 -9.19 -5.18 -28.61
N CYS A 256 -9.11 -6.02 -29.64
CA CYS A 256 -7.84 -6.46 -30.17
C CYS A 256 -7.81 -6.44 -31.70
N GLY A 257 -6.86 -5.71 -32.27
CA GLY A 257 -6.56 -5.83 -33.70
C GLY A 257 -6.03 -7.21 -34.05
N ASP A 258 -6.17 -7.59 -35.28
CA ASP A 258 -5.69 -8.85 -35.84
C ASP A 258 -4.48 -8.60 -36.75
N ALA A 259 -3.51 -9.53 -36.76
CA ALA A 259 -2.30 -9.38 -37.59
C ALA A 259 -2.59 -9.34 -39.10
N ASN A 260 -3.66 -10.00 -39.54
CA ASN A 260 -4.03 -10.09 -40.94
C ASN A 260 -5.17 -9.10 -41.31
N ALA A 261 -6.12 -8.88 -40.40
CA ALA A 261 -7.28 -8.02 -40.64
C ALA A 261 -7.06 -6.55 -40.22
N GLY A 262 -5.93 -6.21 -39.63
CA GLY A 262 -5.56 -4.84 -39.26
C GLY A 262 -5.91 -4.47 -37.81
N ILE A 263 -5.87 -3.18 -37.50
CA ILE A 263 -6.15 -2.65 -36.16
C ILE A 263 -7.65 -2.39 -35.94
N ALA A 264 -8.09 -2.44 -34.69
CA ALA A 264 -9.44 -2.03 -34.31
C ALA A 264 -9.46 -0.49 -34.11
N GLU A 265 -10.37 0.21 -34.78
CA GLU A 265 -10.36 1.68 -34.78
C GLU A 265 -11.71 2.32 -34.48
N ASN A 266 -11.67 3.50 -33.86
CA ASN A 266 -12.83 4.38 -33.70
C ASN A 266 -14.01 3.71 -32.98
N ILE A 267 -13.74 2.93 -31.92
CA ILE A 267 -14.79 2.32 -31.10
C ILE A 267 -15.00 3.18 -29.86
N SER A 268 -16.25 3.50 -29.54
CA SER A 268 -16.58 4.30 -28.35
C SER A 268 -17.63 3.64 -27.48
N PHE A 269 -17.47 3.83 -26.17
CA PHE A 269 -18.43 3.48 -25.13
C PHE A 269 -18.85 4.73 -24.39
N GLU A 270 -20.15 4.99 -24.34
CA GLU A 270 -20.70 6.17 -23.66
C GLU A 270 -21.73 5.75 -22.61
N ASN A 271 -21.57 6.23 -21.37
CA ASN A 271 -22.51 6.00 -20.25
C ASN A 271 -22.79 4.52 -19.94
N VAL A 272 -21.79 3.63 -20.08
CA VAL A 272 -21.90 2.20 -19.78
C VAL A 272 -21.21 1.89 -18.46
N ALA A 273 -21.86 1.11 -17.61
CA ALA A 273 -21.22 0.55 -16.43
C ALA A 273 -20.56 -0.81 -16.75
N PHE A 274 -19.34 -1.02 -16.29
CA PHE A 274 -18.62 -2.30 -16.33
C PHE A 274 -18.46 -2.79 -14.90
N GLU A 275 -18.99 -4.00 -14.60
CA GLU A 275 -19.03 -4.49 -13.22
C GLU A 275 -18.68 -5.97 -13.12
N GLY A 276 -17.93 -6.26 -12.05
CA GLY A 276 -17.60 -7.62 -11.66
C GLY A 276 -16.55 -8.25 -12.55
N SER A 277 -15.30 -8.23 -12.12
CA SER A 277 -14.29 -9.14 -12.67
C SER A 277 -13.65 -9.91 -11.54
N SER A 278 -13.25 -11.14 -11.78
CA SER A 278 -12.54 -11.99 -10.82
C SER A 278 -11.03 -11.80 -10.90
N ASN A 279 -10.34 -12.34 -9.90
CA ASN A 279 -8.90 -12.54 -9.94
C ASN A 279 -8.61 -13.93 -9.36
N LEU A 280 -8.53 -14.90 -10.24
CA LEU A 280 -8.38 -16.30 -9.88
C LEU A 280 -6.91 -16.71 -9.84
N PRO A 281 -6.53 -17.69 -8.98
CA PRO A 281 -5.21 -18.28 -9.04
C PRO A 281 -5.03 -19.02 -10.37
N ASP A 282 -3.85 -18.86 -10.98
CA ASP A 282 -3.50 -19.57 -12.20
C ASP A 282 -3.16 -21.03 -11.86
N SER A 283 -3.96 -21.96 -12.35
CA SER A 283 -3.76 -23.40 -12.13
C SER A 283 -2.46 -23.92 -12.73
N LYS A 284 -1.92 -23.28 -13.77
CA LYS A 284 -0.67 -23.68 -14.43
C LYS A 284 0.54 -23.46 -13.55
N ILE A 285 0.50 -22.41 -12.73
CA ILE A 285 1.59 -22.12 -11.78
C ILE A 285 1.24 -22.53 -10.34
N GLY A 286 0.01 -22.96 -10.09
CA GLY A 286 -0.45 -23.38 -8.77
C GLY A 286 -0.67 -22.23 -7.77
N GLY A 287 -0.98 -21.03 -8.25
CA GLY A 287 -1.17 -19.86 -7.39
C GLY A 287 -1.30 -18.55 -8.18
N TRP A 288 -0.99 -17.45 -7.57
CA TRP A 288 -1.03 -16.13 -8.20
C TRP A 288 0.34 -15.73 -8.79
N GLU A 289 0.32 -14.93 -9.84
CA GLU A 289 1.51 -14.21 -10.29
C GLU A 289 1.84 -13.11 -9.29
N ASN A 290 2.99 -13.24 -8.63
CA ASN A 290 3.45 -12.29 -7.62
C ASN A 290 4.19 -11.13 -8.26
N SER A 291 3.65 -9.93 -8.09
CA SER A 291 4.24 -8.70 -8.62
C SER A 291 5.44 -8.24 -7.79
N SER A 292 6.40 -7.63 -8.47
CA SER A 292 7.53 -6.97 -7.81
C SER A 292 7.22 -5.54 -7.39
N GLN A 293 6.21 -4.89 -8.00
CA GLN A 293 5.78 -3.52 -7.74
C GLN A 293 4.43 -3.27 -8.44
N ALA A 294 3.67 -2.30 -7.95
CA ALA A 294 2.49 -1.71 -8.60
C ALA A 294 1.42 -2.73 -9.07
N ALA A 295 1.33 -3.89 -8.43
CA ALA A 295 0.38 -4.95 -8.78
C ALA A 295 0.36 -5.31 -10.29
N VAL A 296 1.53 -5.23 -10.97
CA VAL A 296 1.61 -5.33 -12.44
C VAL A 296 1.15 -6.67 -13.00
N GLY A 297 1.21 -7.76 -12.21
CA GLY A 297 0.72 -9.09 -12.58
C GLY A 297 -0.78 -9.26 -12.48
N MET A 298 -1.50 -8.32 -11.87
CA MET A 298 -2.95 -8.41 -11.75
C MET A 298 -3.62 -8.25 -13.12
N PRO A 299 -4.67 -9.04 -13.44
CA PRO A 299 -5.40 -8.94 -14.69
C PRO A 299 -6.11 -7.59 -14.84
N SER A 300 -6.55 -7.29 -16.07
CA SER A 300 -7.38 -6.13 -16.35
C SER A 300 -8.75 -6.58 -16.90
N ALA A 301 -9.81 -5.99 -16.35
CA ALA A 301 -11.18 -6.35 -16.76
C ALA A 301 -11.48 -5.96 -18.21
N ILE A 302 -10.84 -4.92 -18.72
CA ILE A 302 -10.94 -4.50 -20.12
C ILE A 302 -9.53 -4.33 -20.67
N THR A 303 -9.29 -4.92 -21.83
CA THR A 303 -8.01 -4.83 -22.54
C THR A 303 -8.15 -4.24 -23.93
N VAL A 304 -7.25 -3.34 -24.28
CA VAL A 304 -7.21 -2.66 -25.60
C VAL A 304 -5.82 -2.82 -26.18
N SER A 305 -5.70 -3.52 -27.30
CA SER A 305 -4.42 -3.76 -27.97
C SER A 305 -4.53 -3.69 -29.48
N ARG A 306 -3.44 -3.31 -30.15
CA ARG A 306 -3.43 -3.10 -31.62
C ARG A 306 -4.65 -2.33 -32.08
N ALA A 307 -4.89 -1.19 -31.42
CA ALA A 307 -6.10 -0.41 -31.58
C ALA A 307 -5.80 1.08 -31.60
N LYS A 308 -6.66 1.84 -32.25
CA LYS A 308 -6.52 3.30 -32.36
C LYS A 308 -7.84 3.99 -32.12
N ASN A 309 -7.79 5.11 -31.40
CA ASN A 309 -8.97 5.95 -31.12
C ASN A 309 -10.12 5.15 -30.48
N ILE A 310 -9.79 4.39 -29.42
CA ILE A 310 -10.78 3.73 -28.57
C ILE A 310 -11.11 4.65 -27.41
N LYS A 311 -12.40 4.92 -27.17
CA LYS A 311 -12.85 5.90 -26.17
C LYS A 311 -13.86 5.32 -25.20
N PHE A 312 -13.68 5.68 -23.93
CA PHE A 312 -14.65 5.45 -22.85
C PHE A 312 -15.03 6.81 -22.26
N GLU A 313 -16.28 7.18 -22.41
CA GLU A 313 -16.80 8.49 -22.01
C GLU A 313 -17.98 8.34 -21.06
N GLY A 314 -17.94 8.99 -19.89
CA GLY A 314 -19.03 8.94 -18.91
C GLY A 314 -19.31 7.54 -18.35
N CYS A 315 -18.39 6.60 -18.51
CA CYS A 315 -18.54 5.21 -18.09
C CYS A 315 -18.27 5.04 -16.57
N SER A 316 -18.71 3.93 -16.01
CA SER A 316 -18.36 3.57 -14.65
C SER A 316 -17.75 2.17 -14.58
N PHE A 317 -16.68 2.02 -13.80
CA PHE A 317 -15.95 0.77 -13.59
C PHE A 317 -15.98 0.46 -12.10
N LYS A 318 -16.62 -0.64 -11.71
CA LYS A 318 -16.81 -0.93 -10.29
C LYS A 318 -16.85 -2.40 -9.96
N ARG A 319 -16.43 -2.74 -8.72
CA ARG A 319 -16.43 -4.14 -8.24
C ARG A 319 -15.58 -5.05 -9.14
N LEU A 320 -14.43 -4.58 -9.55
CA LEU A 320 -13.47 -5.32 -10.35
C LEU A 320 -12.34 -5.83 -9.44
N ASP A 321 -11.92 -7.08 -9.61
CA ASP A 321 -10.89 -7.68 -8.76
C ASP A 321 -9.45 -7.47 -9.28
N GLY A 322 -9.30 -6.94 -10.47
CA GLY A 322 -8.04 -6.53 -11.09
C GLY A 322 -7.96 -5.03 -11.35
N TYR A 323 -7.15 -4.65 -12.34
CA TYR A 323 -7.20 -3.33 -12.95
C TYR A 323 -8.49 -3.18 -13.77
N ALA A 324 -9.01 -1.97 -13.87
CA ALA A 324 -10.23 -1.79 -14.66
C ALA A 324 -9.95 -1.82 -16.17
N LEU A 325 -8.91 -1.12 -16.63
CA LEU A 325 -8.64 -0.90 -18.05
C LEU A 325 -7.14 -0.94 -18.34
N GLU A 326 -6.75 -1.58 -19.45
CA GLU A 326 -5.36 -1.65 -19.91
C GLU A 326 -5.26 -1.33 -21.41
N PHE A 327 -4.41 -0.36 -21.74
CA PHE A 327 -3.98 -0.07 -23.11
C PHE A 327 -2.59 -0.64 -23.31
N TYR A 328 -2.43 -1.64 -24.18
CA TYR A 328 -1.13 -2.29 -24.40
C TYR A 328 -0.89 -2.64 -25.87
N GLN A 329 0.28 -3.13 -26.22
CA GLN A 329 0.62 -3.58 -27.58
C GLN A 329 0.07 -2.71 -28.71
N ASN A 330 0.67 -1.53 -28.93
CA ASN A 330 0.30 -0.63 -30.04
C ASN A 330 -1.12 -0.05 -29.93
N ALA A 331 -1.63 0.16 -28.72
CA ALA A 331 -2.80 1.01 -28.53
C ALA A 331 -2.38 2.48 -28.60
N THR A 332 -3.02 3.27 -29.47
CA THR A 332 -2.65 4.67 -29.68
C THR A 332 -3.88 5.59 -29.78
N PHE A 333 -3.73 6.83 -29.32
CA PHE A 333 -4.78 7.86 -29.36
C PHE A 333 -6.08 7.41 -28.69
N CYS A 334 -5.98 6.53 -27.69
CA CYS A 334 -7.13 6.08 -26.93
C CYS A 334 -7.37 6.98 -25.71
N GLY A 335 -8.56 6.89 -25.14
CA GLY A 335 -8.88 7.72 -23.98
C GLY A 335 -9.96 7.18 -23.07
N VAL A 336 -9.91 7.63 -21.82
CA VAL A 336 -10.93 7.42 -20.80
C VAL A 336 -11.20 8.75 -20.12
N GLU A 337 -12.40 9.27 -20.30
CA GLU A 337 -12.75 10.62 -19.89
C GLU A 337 -14.12 10.65 -19.17
N ASN A 338 -14.25 11.55 -18.21
CA ASN A 338 -15.49 11.72 -17.45
C ASN A 338 -16.03 10.44 -16.80
N CYS A 339 -15.14 9.52 -16.41
CA CYS A 339 -15.49 8.21 -15.88
C CYS A 339 -15.31 8.12 -14.36
N VAL A 340 -16.01 7.15 -13.75
CA VAL A 340 -15.89 6.86 -12.32
C VAL A 340 -15.35 5.44 -12.13
N PHE A 341 -14.26 5.33 -11.41
CA PHE A 341 -13.61 4.08 -11.02
C PHE A 341 -13.75 3.88 -9.52
N SER A 342 -14.31 2.77 -9.07
CA SER A 342 -14.54 2.54 -7.65
C SER A 342 -14.56 1.07 -7.27
N ASP A 343 -14.11 0.74 -6.06
CA ASP A 343 -14.07 -0.62 -5.52
C ASP A 343 -13.30 -1.57 -6.45
N LEU A 344 -12.01 -1.27 -6.62
CA LEU A 344 -11.10 -2.01 -7.49
C LEU A 344 -10.14 -2.86 -6.65
N GLY A 345 -9.96 -4.11 -7.03
CA GLY A 345 -8.99 -5.01 -6.43
C GLY A 345 -7.54 -4.57 -6.67
N ALA A 346 -7.27 -4.05 -7.87
CA ALA A 346 -6.03 -3.37 -8.22
C ALA A 346 -6.29 -1.89 -8.52
N GLY A 347 -5.75 -1.32 -9.60
CA GLY A 347 -5.90 0.09 -9.96
C GLY A 347 -6.93 0.36 -11.05
N ALA A 348 -6.96 1.60 -11.54
CA ALA A 348 -7.91 1.99 -12.58
C ALA A 348 -7.36 1.76 -13.99
N VAL A 349 -6.24 2.38 -14.35
CA VAL A 349 -5.76 2.36 -15.74
C VAL A 349 -4.29 1.95 -15.82
N LYS A 350 -3.99 0.95 -16.65
CA LYS A 350 -2.63 0.63 -17.09
C LYS A 350 -2.38 1.11 -18.52
N ILE A 351 -1.25 1.74 -18.77
CA ILE A 351 -0.84 2.27 -20.08
C ILE A 351 0.54 1.71 -20.42
N GLY A 352 0.62 0.90 -21.46
CA GLY A 352 1.83 0.19 -21.84
C GLY A 352 1.89 -1.23 -21.28
N SER A 353 3.06 -1.82 -21.29
CA SER A 353 3.28 -3.19 -20.82
C SER A 353 4.54 -3.27 -19.96
N LYS A 354 4.55 -4.16 -18.98
CA LYS A 354 5.75 -4.52 -18.22
C LYS A 354 6.86 -5.13 -19.09
N TYR A 355 6.51 -5.66 -20.23
CA TYR A 355 7.45 -6.16 -21.22
C TYR A 355 7.69 -5.07 -22.28
N LYS A 356 8.94 -4.75 -22.56
CA LYS A 356 9.27 -3.79 -23.63
C LYS A 356 8.74 -4.31 -24.96
N PRO A 357 7.88 -3.54 -25.66
CA PRO A 357 7.46 -3.95 -26.99
C PRO A 357 8.63 -3.81 -27.96
N GLU A 358 8.91 -4.87 -28.71
CA GLU A 358 10.01 -4.84 -29.68
C GLU A 358 9.78 -3.84 -30.82
N ASN A 359 8.51 -3.55 -31.18
CA ASN A 359 8.21 -2.82 -32.42
C ASN A 359 7.10 -1.76 -32.40
N ALA A 360 6.38 -1.55 -31.30
CA ALA A 360 5.30 -0.55 -31.31
C ALA A 360 4.88 -0.10 -29.89
N PRO A 361 5.41 1.00 -29.39
CA PRO A 361 5.03 1.51 -28.07
C PRO A 361 3.57 1.98 -28.06
N VAL A 362 2.92 1.82 -26.91
CA VAL A 362 1.67 2.50 -26.60
C VAL A 362 1.96 3.98 -26.45
N SER A 363 1.10 4.85 -26.99
CA SER A 363 1.32 6.29 -26.92
C SER A 363 0.04 7.10 -27.08
N ASN A 364 0.11 8.35 -26.64
CA ASN A 364 -0.98 9.33 -26.81
C ASN A 364 -2.29 8.85 -26.18
N ILE A 365 -2.20 8.33 -24.97
CA ILE A 365 -3.37 7.92 -24.19
C ILE A 365 -3.82 9.10 -23.30
N THR A 366 -5.13 9.35 -23.27
CA THR A 366 -5.75 10.38 -22.44
C THR A 366 -6.49 9.75 -21.27
N VAL A 367 -6.16 10.15 -20.05
CA VAL A 367 -6.90 9.83 -18.82
C VAL A 367 -7.30 11.15 -18.19
N LYS A 368 -8.52 11.61 -18.46
CA LYS A 368 -8.90 12.97 -18.12
C LYS A 368 -10.25 13.05 -17.42
N ASN A 369 -10.33 13.95 -16.42
CA ASN A 369 -11.57 14.33 -15.77
C ASN A 369 -12.30 13.14 -15.12
N ASN A 370 -11.54 12.19 -14.53
CA ASN A 370 -12.08 10.99 -13.92
C ASN A 370 -12.03 11.07 -12.38
N ILE A 371 -12.85 10.26 -11.72
CA ILE A 371 -12.81 10.03 -10.27
C ILE A 371 -12.35 8.60 -10.04
N ILE A 372 -11.24 8.41 -9.34
CA ILE A 372 -10.61 7.10 -9.06
C ILE A 372 -10.49 6.95 -7.55
N TYR A 373 -11.23 6.00 -6.98
CA TYR A 373 -11.21 5.79 -5.54
C TYR A 373 -11.51 4.36 -5.12
N LYS A 374 -11.17 4.01 -3.89
CA LYS A 374 -11.30 2.63 -3.38
C LYS A 374 -10.57 1.63 -4.27
N TYR A 375 -9.29 1.89 -4.59
CA TYR A 375 -8.44 0.96 -5.32
C TYR A 375 -7.44 0.24 -4.40
N GLY A 376 -6.85 -0.85 -4.89
CA GLY A 376 -5.94 -1.69 -4.11
C GLY A 376 -6.66 -2.56 -3.08
N ARG A 377 -7.93 -2.93 -3.31
CA ARG A 377 -8.73 -3.68 -2.33
C ARG A 377 -8.36 -5.15 -2.22
N ILE A 378 -7.65 -5.70 -3.20
CA ILE A 378 -7.12 -7.07 -3.21
C ILE A 378 -5.60 -7.07 -3.19
N ASP A 379 -4.95 -6.26 -4.02
CA ASP A 379 -3.50 -6.06 -4.01
C ASP A 379 -3.20 -4.62 -3.62
N ARG A 380 -2.66 -4.42 -2.43
CA ARG A 380 -2.42 -3.10 -1.86
C ARG A 380 -1.28 -2.34 -2.51
N SER A 381 -0.44 -3.01 -3.32
CA SER A 381 0.62 -2.36 -4.08
C SER A 381 0.13 -1.70 -5.38
N ALA A 382 -1.16 -1.79 -5.69
CA ALA A 382 -1.74 -1.23 -6.91
C ALA A 382 -1.73 0.30 -6.93
N VAL A 383 -1.61 0.88 -8.12
CA VAL A 383 -1.60 2.33 -8.35
C VAL A 383 -2.84 2.80 -9.09
N GLY A 384 -3.25 4.03 -8.86
CA GLY A 384 -4.44 4.58 -9.51
C GLY A 384 -4.30 4.60 -11.03
N VAL A 385 -3.23 5.21 -11.56
CA VAL A 385 -2.88 5.21 -12.99
C VAL A 385 -1.42 4.81 -13.15
N LEU A 386 -1.17 3.77 -13.94
CA LEU A 386 0.16 3.21 -14.19
C LEU A 386 0.56 3.40 -15.65
N VAL A 387 1.63 4.14 -15.88
CA VAL A 387 2.27 4.29 -17.20
C VAL A 387 3.58 3.53 -17.20
N PHE A 388 3.71 2.56 -18.10
CA PHE A 388 4.95 1.82 -18.32
C PHE A 388 5.90 2.57 -19.28
N ASP A 389 6.50 1.89 -20.25
CA ASP A 389 7.34 2.47 -21.28
C ASP A 389 6.46 3.09 -22.41
N SER A 390 5.82 4.22 -22.12
CA SER A 390 4.83 4.87 -22.97
C SER A 390 4.93 6.40 -22.91
N GLY A 391 4.80 7.08 -24.02
CA GLY A 391 4.98 8.53 -24.14
C GLY A 391 3.81 9.27 -24.81
N GLY A 392 3.83 10.60 -24.70
CA GLY A 392 2.81 11.48 -25.25
C GLY A 392 1.45 11.39 -24.54
N ASN A 393 1.41 10.81 -23.34
CA ASN A 393 0.16 10.61 -22.61
C ASN A 393 -0.25 11.87 -21.85
N THR A 394 -1.57 12.04 -21.67
CA THR A 394 -2.17 13.12 -20.87
C THR A 394 -2.95 12.51 -19.72
N ILE A 395 -2.53 12.80 -18.49
CA ILE A 395 -3.23 12.42 -17.25
C ILE A 395 -3.59 13.71 -16.54
N SER A 396 -4.84 14.14 -16.67
CA SER A 396 -5.24 15.51 -16.34
C SER A 396 -6.59 15.60 -15.65
N HIS A 397 -6.74 16.53 -14.71
CA HIS A 397 -8.02 16.82 -14.03
C HIS A 397 -8.67 15.58 -13.37
N ASN A 398 -7.89 14.61 -12.93
CA ASN A 398 -8.45 13.47 -12.21
C ASN A 398 -8.45 13.73 -10.68
N GLU A 399 -9.43 13.19 -9.97
CA GLU A 399 -9.41 13.08 -8.52
C GLU A 399 -9.12 11.63 -8.12
N ILE A 400 -8.00 11.42 -7.41
CA ILE A 400 -7.48 10.10 -7.08
C ILE A 400 -7.30 10.02 -5.56
N PHE A 401 -8.04 9.12 -4.90
CA PHE A 401 -7.99 9.01 -3.45
C PHE A 401 -8.42 7.63 -2.94
N ASP A 402 -8.20 7.39 -1.67
CA ASP A 402 -8.51 6.12 -0.99
C ASP A 402 -7.90 4.92 -1.72
N GLY A 403 -6.59 5.00 -1.94
CA GLY A 403 -5.75 3.90 -2.41
C GLY A 403 -4.68 3.54 -1.39
N TYR A 404 -4.20 2.31 -1.43
CA TYR A 404 -3.21 1.85 -0.47
C TYR A 404 -1.76 2.10 -0.91
N TYR A 405 -1.54 2.57 -2.12
CA TYR A 405 -0.22 2.86 -2.66
C TYR A 405 -0.24 4.14 -3.51
N THR A 406 0.62 4.25 -4.50
CA THR A 406 0.82 5.44 -5.35
C THR A 406 -0.45 5.87 -6.11
N GLY A 407 -0.63 7.18 -6.29
CA GLY A 407 -1.71 7.74 -7.08
C GLY A 407 -1.47 7.58 -8.59
N ILE A 408 -0.41 8.21 -9.11
CA ILE A 408 0.01 8.12 -10.51
C ILE A 408 1.48 7.67 -10.55
N SER A 409 1.78 6.63 -11.33
CA SER A 409 3.13 6.12 -11.54
C SER A 409 3.50 6.23 -13.02
N VAL A 410 4.65 6.86 -13.34
CA VAL A 410 5.08 7.13 -14.72
C VAL A 410 6.51 6.60 -14.93
N GLY A 411 6.64 5.65 -15.85
CA GLY A 411 7.90 5.01 -16.20
C GLY A 411 8.06 3.59 -15.65
N TRP A 412 8.82 2.77 -16.38
CA TRP A 412 9.08 1.37 -16.02
C TRP A 412 10.51 0.94 -16.39
N THR A 413 11.45 1.90 -16.35
CA THR A 413 12.84 1.64 -16.71
C THR A 413 13.75 2.15 -15.61
N TRP A 414 14.39 1.24 -14.87
CA TRP A 414 15.29 1.58 -13.79
C TRP A 414 16.62 2.12 -14.31
N GLY A 415 17.12 3.17 -13.69
CA GLY A 415 18.37 3.80 -14.07
C GLY A 415 18.27 4.62 -15.35
N PHE A 416 19.37 4.69 -16.11
CA PHE A 416 19.52 5.58 -17.27
C PHE A 416 19.43 4.85 -18.62
N THR A 417 18.72 3.75 -18.65
CA THR A 417 18.44 3.06 -19.92
C THR A 417 17.44 3.86 -20.75
N PRO A 418 17.60 3.98 -22.09
CA PRO A 418 16.63 4.64 -22.94
C PRO A 418 15.22 4.13 -22.80
N SER A 419 14.24 5.02 -22.81
CA SER A 419 12.83 4.76 -22.60
C SER A 419 11.98 5.52 -23.62
N HIS A 420 10.78 4.98 -23.95
CA HIS A 420 9.76 5.69 -24.69
C HIS A 420 8.89 6.59 -23.79
N THR A 421 9.12 6.58 -22.50
CA THR A 421 8.38 7.39 -21.52
C THR A 421 8.79 8.85 -21.65
N GLN A 422 8.31 9.55 -22.69
CA GLN A 422 8.67 10.93 -22.98
C GLN A 422 7.42 11.77 -23.25
N ASN A 423 7.53 13.08 -23.05
CA ASN A 423 6.47 14.04 -23.36
C ASN A 423 5.12 13.73 -22.71
N ASN A 424 5.12 13.13 -21.53
CA ASN A 424 3.89 12.90 -20.76
C ASN A 424 3.49 14.17 -20.02
N THR A 425 2.20 14.45 -19.99
CA THR A 425 1.61 15.58 -19.26
C THR A 425 0.79 15.04 -18.09
N ILE A 426 1.21 15.36 -16.87
CA ILE A 426 0.53 15.00 -15.63
C ILE A 426 0.17 16.30 -14.92
N ASP A 427 -1.04 16.79 -15.16
CA ASP A 427 -1.41 18.11 -14.68
C ASP A 427 -2.82 18.22 -14.12
N PHE A 428 -3.03 19.20 -13.27
CA PHE A 428 -4.31 19.48 -12.62
C PHE A 428 -4.97 18.28 -11.95
N ASN A 429 -4.21 17.25 -11.54
CA ASN A 429 -4.78 16.16 -10.78
C ASN A 429 -4.86 16.53 -9.30
N LYS A 430 -5.93 16.12 -8.64
CA LYS A 430 -6.10 16.18 -7.19
C LYS A 430 -5.91 14.80 -6.60
N ILE A 431 -4.84 14.63 -5.81
CA ILE A 431 -4.41 13.32 -5.30
C ILE A 431 -4.30 13.41 -3.78
N HIS A 432 -5.02 12.55 -3.06
CA HIS A 432 -5.03 12.65 -1.60
C HIS A 432 -5.46 11.37 -0.88
N ASN A 433 -5.20 11.33 0.42
CA ASN A 433 -5.57 10.23 1.31
C ASN A 433 -5.13 8.87 0.76
N LEU A 434 -3.80 8.69 0.67
CA LEU A 434 -3.18 7.47 0.17
C LEU A 434 -2.42 6.71 1.26
N SER A 435 -2.27 5.41 1.05
CA SER A 435 -1.51 4.43 1.82
C SER A 435 -2.11 4.07 3.18
N PHE A 436 -2.67 4.99 3.95
CA PHE A 436 -3.20 4.73 5.29
C PHE A 436 -2.21 3.96 6.18
N ALA A 437 -0.92 4.27 6.07
CA ALA A 437 0.19 3.58 6.75
C ALA A 437 0.28 2.07 6.45
N GLN A 438 -0.12 1.62 5.28
CA GLN A 438 -0.07 0.20 4.90
C GLN A 438 1.16 -0.17 4.07
N MET A 439 1.55 0.68 3.14
CA MET A 439 2.67 0.45 2.21
C MET A 439 3.77 1.49 2.42
N CYS A 440 4.94 1.24 1.85
CA CYS A 440 6.09 2.13 1.87
C CYS A 440 6.50 2.52 0.44
N ASP A 441 7.45 3.47 0.33
CA ASP A 441 8.13 3.77 -0.93
C ASP A 441 7.15 4.19 -2.03
N LEU A 442 6.32 5.16 -1.72
CA LEU A 442 5.23 5.63 -2.59
C LEU A 442 5.20 7.15 -2.69
N GLY A 443 4.54 7.63 -3.71
CA GLY A 443 4.27 9.06 -3.88
C GLY A 443 2.83 9.33 -4.29
N GLY A 444 2.37 10.54 -4.08
CA GLY A 444 1.17 11.00 -4.79
C GLY A 444 1.38 10.85 -6.30
N ILE A 445 2.52 11.35 -6.78
CA ILE A 445 3.03 11.10 -8.14
C ILE A 445 4.43 10.50 -8.03
N TYR A 446 4.64 9.36 -8.68
CA TYR A 446 5.90 8.61 -8.74
C TYR A 446 6.42 8.58 -10.18
N THR A 447 7.73 8.71 -10.36
CA THR A 447 8.37 8.61 -11.67
C THR A 447 9.60 7.70 -11.65
N LEU A 448 9.92 7.12 -12.81
CA LEU A 448 11.02 6.19 -12.96
C LEU A 448 11.69 6.31 -14.33
N GLY A 449 13.02 6.41 -14.36
CA GLY A 449 13.83 6.39 -15.58
C GLY A 449 13.78 7.69 -16.39
N ILE A 450 14.34 7.63 -17.60
CA ILE A 450 14.47 8.79 -18.50
C ILE A 450 13.11 9.16 -19.11
N SER A 451 12.73 10.43 -19.00
CA SER A 451 11.42 10.94 -19.45
C SER A 451 11.49 12.40 -19.89
N HIS A 452 12.35 12.68 -20.86
CA HIS A 452 12.51 14.05 -21.36
C HIS A 452 11.21 14.67 -21.85
N GLY A 453 11.00 15.95 -21.56
CA GLY A 453 9.82 16.70 -21.94
C GLY A 453 8.56 16.39 -21.15
N SER A 454 8.61 15.44 -20.21
CA SER A 454 7.47 15.13 -19.33
C SER A 454 7.30 16.19 -18.24
N LYS A 455 6.05 16.55 -17.99
CA LYS A 455 5.66 17.64 -17.09
C LYS A 455 4.75 17.13 -15.99
N ILE A 456 5.05 17.53 -14.75
CA ILE A 456 4.21 17.34 -13.57
C ILE A 456 3.83 18.74 -13.10
N SER A 457 2.61 19.20 -13.40
CA SER A 457 2.28 20.61 -13.20
C SER A 457 0.90 20.85 -12.65
N ASN A 458 0.77 21.89 -11.82
CA ASN A 458 -0.50 22.36 -11.26
C ASN A 458 -1.32 21.28 -10.54
N ASN A 459 -0.68 20.25 -10.03
CA ASN A 459 -1.37 19.22 -9.24
C ASN A 459 -1.53 19.68 -7.78
N LEU A 460 -2.60 19.23 -7.15
CA LEU A 460 -2.87 19.38 -5.73
C LEU A 460 -2.69 18.01 -5.06
N ILE A 461 -1.69 17.87 -4.20
CA ILE A 461 -1.35 16.61 -3.54
C ILE A 461 -1.31 16.80 -2.03
N PHE A 462 -2.06 15.98 -1.28
CA PHE A 462 -2.08 16.11 0.19
C PHE A 462 -2.48 14.80 0.90
N ASP A 463 -2.16 14.70 2.18
CA ASP A 463 -2.49 13.57 3.05
C ASP A 463 -1.94 12.23 2.51
N ILE A 464 -0.65 12.19 2.25
CA ILE A 464 0.05 10.98 1.82
C ILE A 464 0.72 10.34 3.04
N ASP A 465 0.31 9.13 3.37
CA ASP A 465 0.88 8.34 4.46
C ASP A 465 1.85 7.26 3.95
N CYS A 466 2.58 6.64 4.87
CA CYS A 466 3.33 5.41 4.62
C CYS A 466 3.44 4.57 5.90
N HIS A 467 3.82 3.30 5.74
CA HIS A 467 4.02 2.42 6.88
C HIS A 467 5.31 2.75 7.63
N GLN A 468 6.43 2.75 6.96
CA GLN A 468 7.75 2.95 7.54
C GLN A 468 8.46 4.16 6.94
N TYR A 469 8.53 4.23 5.63
CA TYR A 469 9.20 5.28 4.88
C TYR A 469 8.51 5.51 3.54
N GLY A 470 8.76 6.67 2.93
CA GLY A 470 8.41 6.91 1.55
C GLY A 470 6.96 7.26 1.30
N GLY A 471 6.34 8.05 2.16
CA GLY A 471 5.09 8.75 1.88
C GLY A 471 5.39 10.15 1.35
N TRP A 472 5.76 10.25 0.07
CA TRP A 472 6.14 11.52 -0.56
C TRP A 472 5.01 12.12 -1.38
N GLY A 473 5.04 13.44 -1.53
CA GLY A 473 4.12 14.11 -2.43
C GLY A 473 4.45 13.81 -3.89
N ILE A 474 5.63 14.27 -4.34
CA ILE A 474 6.20 13.97 -5.67
C ILE A 474 7.51 13.24 -5.47
N TYR A 475 7.61 12.07 -6.07
CA TYR A 475 8.74 11.16 -5.95
C TYR A 475 9.37 10.86 -7.31
N ASN A 476 10.56 11.42 -7.55
CA ASN A 476 11.41 11.05 -8.69
C ASN A 476 12.35 9.92 -8.26
N ASP A 477 12.02 8.67 -8.61
CA ASP A 477 12.81 7.50 -8.24
C ASP A 477 13.94 7.21 -9.25
N GLU A 478 14.48 6.03 -9.21
CA GLU A 478 15.71 5.58 -9.86
C GLU A 478 15.86 5.99 -11.32
N GLY A 479 16.82 6.86 -11.60
CA GLY A 479 17.12 7.33 -12.94
C GLY A 479 16.15 8.36 -13.52
N SER A 480 15.22 8.90 -12.74
CA SER A 480 14.28 9.95 -13.20
C SER A 480 15.04 11.12 -13.81
N THR A 481 14.87 11.35 -15.10
CA THR A 481 15.67 12.32 -15.85
C THR A 481 14.82 13.15 -16.79
N GLY A 482 15.05 14.47 -16.79
CA GLY A 482 14.44 15.41 -17.71
C GLY A 482 12.97 15.77 -17.41
N PHE A 483 12.51 15.55 -16.18
CA PHE A 483 11.18 15.97 -15.73
C PHE A 483 11.13 17.45 -15.38
N ILE A 484 10.03 18.10 -15.73
CA ILE A 484 9.69 19.46 -15.32
C ILE A 484 8.56 19.39 -14.28
N VAL A 485 8.87 19.76 -13.05
CA VAL A 485 7.92 19.78 -11.91
C VAL A 485 7.62 21.23 -11.57
N SER A 486 6.39 21.70 -11.87
CA SER A 486 6.08 23.13 -11.73
C SER A 486 4.63 23.44 -11.36
N GLY A 487 4.42 24.45 -10.56
CA GLY A 487 3.07 24.93 -10.23
C GLY A 487 2.28 23.99 -9.30
N ASN A 488 2.90 22.98 -8.72
CA ASN A 488 2.23 22.04 -7.83
C ASN A 488 2.10 22.61 -6.42
N PHE A 489 1.01 22.22 -5.75
CA PHE A 489 0.80 22.47 -4.33
C PHE A 489 0.78 21.13 -3.59
N VAL A 490 1.79 20.89 -2.78
CA VAL A 490 1.98 19.64 -2.04
C VAL A 490 1.94 19.93 -0.56
N ARG A 491 1.04 19.24 0.18
CA ARG A 491 0.81 19.49 1.59
C ARG A 491 0.69 18.19 2.38
N ASN A 492 1.16 18.17 3.62
CA ASN A 492 0.94 17.09 4.59
C ASN A 492 1.30 15.68 4.07
N ALA A 493 2.42 15.55 3.35
CA ALA A 493 3.02 14.25 3.10
C ALA A 493 3.72 13.75 4.36
N GLN A 494 3.75 12.43 4.59
CA GLN A 494 4.35 11.92 5.82
C GLN A 494 5.86 12.19 5.87
N GLU A 495 6.60 11.82 4.83
CA GLU A 495 8.03 12.09 4.79
C GLU A 495 8.34 13.44 4.13
N GLY A 496 8.14 13.58 2.85
CA GLY A 496 8.53 14.80 2.16
C GLY A 496 7.57 15.26 1.08
N GLY A 497 7.47 16.58 0.91
CA GLY A 497 6.73 17.17 -0.21
C GLY A 497 7.35 16.79 -1.56
N TYR A 498 8.69 16.80 -1.64
CA TYR A 498 9.45 16.37 -2.80
C TYR A 498 10.62 15.47 -2.40
N TYR A 499 10.77 14.36 -3.09
CA TYR A 499 11.90 13.46 -2.94
C TYR A 499 12.41 12.97 -4.30
N MET A 500 13.74 12.99 -4.48
CA MET A 500 14.41 12.33 -5.59
C MET A 500 15.35 11.25 -5.03
N HIS A 501 15.19 10.00 -5.48
CA HIS A 501 16.17 8.97 -5.12
C HIS A 501 17.50 9.20 -5.84
N TYR A 502 17.46 9.21 -7.16
CA TYR A 502 18.53 9.72 -8.02
C TYR A 502 18.06 9.94 -9.46
N GLY A 503 18.67 10.87 -10.15
CA GLY A 503 18.31 11.20 -11.52
C GLY A 503 19.18 12.34 -12.04
N LYS A 504 18.82 12.91 -13.19
CA LYS A 504 19.50 14.04 -13.82
C LYS A 504 18.57 15.01 -14.48
N ASP A 505 19.00 16.23 -14.63
CA ASP A 505 18.35 17.26 -15.47
C ASP A 505 16.87 17.49 -15.15
N CYS A 506 16.49 17.36 -13.87
CA CYS A 506 15.14 17.65 -13.44
C CYS A 506 15.00 19.12 -13.01
N GLU A 507 13.91 19.76 -13.42
CA GLU A 507 13.61 21.15 -13.09
C GLU A 507 12.44 21.22 -12.10
N ILE A 508 12.72 21.65 -10.87
CA ILE A 508 11.72 21.79 -9.81
C ILE A 508 11.49 23.26 -9.55
N ARG A 509 10.46 23.83 -10.17
CA ARG A 509 10.26 25.28 -10.21
C ARG A 509 8.84 25.69 -9.84
N ASN A 510 8.72 26.81 -9.15
CA ASN A 510 7.43 27.47 -8.92
C ASN A 510 6.39 26.54 -8.24
N ASN A 511 6.84 25.71 -7.27
CA ASN A 511 5.98 24.83 -6.48
C ASN A 511 5.85 25.34 -5.05
N VAL A 512 4.79 24.91 -4.38
CA VAL A 512 4.63 25.03 -2.93
C VAL A 512 4.73 23.63 -2.30
N PHE A 513 5.72 23.43 -1.45
CA PHE A 513 5.89 22.25 -0.62
C PHE A 513 5.68 22.65 0.84
N CYS A 514 4.63 22.14 1.47
CA CYS A 514 4.32 22.60 2.83
C CYS A 514 3.81 21.52 3.76
N GLU A 515 4.06 21.73 5.05
CA GLU A 515 3.51 20.99 6.17
C GLU A 515 3.74 19.47 6.10
N SER A 516 4.79 19.01 5.40
CA SER A 516 5.18 17.59 5.47
C SER A 516 5.72 17.28 6.88
N ARG A 517 5.43 16.06 7.35
CA ARG A 517 5.52 15.73 8.79
C ARG A 517 6.93 15.40 9.26
N ASP A 518 7.77 14.80 8.40
CA ASP A 518 9.14 14.43 8.77
C ASP A 518 10.16 15.40 8.18
N PHE A 519 10.09 15.68 6.90
CA PHE A 519 10.93 16.67 6.20
C PHE A 519 10.20 17.26 4.99
N GLN A 520 10.80 18.26 4.32
CA GLN A 520 10.17 18.86 3.14
C GLN A 520 10.78 18.36 1.83
N LEU A 521 12.11 18.26 1.78
CA LEU A 521 12.90 17.97 0.59
C LEU A 521 13.91 16.85 0.85
N GLY A 522 14.14 15.97 -0.14
CA GLY A 522 15.16 14.94 -0.03
C GLY A 522 15.81 14.57 -1.34
N LEU A 523 17.12 14.24 -1.28
CA LEU A 523 17.89 13.64 -2.36
C LEU A 523 18.63 12.41 -1.81
N GLY A 524 18.28 11.23 -2.33
CA GLY A 524 18.83 9.96 -1.84
C GLY A 524 20.28 9.73 -2.23
N ARG A 525 20.66 10.13 -3.46
CA ARG A 525 22.03 10.03 -3.95
C ARG A 525 22.46 11.34 -4.60
N ASN A 526 23.59 11.88 -4.15
CA ASN A 526 24.17 13.10 -4.70
C ASN A 526 24.90 12.81 -6.05
N MET A 527 24.13 12.78 -7.13
CA MET A 527 24.69 12.68 -8.48
C MET A 527 24.84 14.10 -9.07
N PRO A 528 25.91 14.37 -9.86
CA PRO A 528 26.04 15.67 -10.54
C PRO A 528 24.81 15.99 -11.39
N ASP A 529 24.40 17.26 -11.38
CA ASP A 529 23.31 17.82 -12.18
C ASP A 529 21.96 17.07 -12.01
N SER A 530 21.68 16.60 -10.78
CA SER A 530 20.44 15.91 -10.51
C SER A 530 19.22 16.82 -10.71
N LEU A 531 19.26 18.04 -10.15
CA LEU A 531 18.12 18.94 -10.26
C LEU A 531 18.48 20.43 -10.13
N VAL A 532 17.60 21.25 -10.64
CA VAL A 532 17.51 22.69 -10.38
C VAL A 532 16.29 22.96 -9.52
N PHE A 533 16.44 23.60 -8.38
CA PHE A 533 15.36 23.94 -7.43
C PHE A 533 15.24 25.45 -7.30
N GLU A 534 14.29 26.03 -8.03
CA GLU A 534 14.14 27.49 -8.14
C GLU A 534 12.71 27.98 -8.01
N ARG A 535 12.53 29.16 -7.44
CA ARG A 535 11.22 29.83 -7.33
C ARG A 535 10.21 28.95 -6.62
N ASN A 536 10.63 28.18 -5.65
CA ASN A 536 9.71 27.36 -4.85
C ASN A 536 9.48 28.02 -3.49
N VAL A 537 8.35 27.69 -2.89
CA VAL A 537 8.04 28.01 -1.51
C VAL A 537 8.06 26.74 -0.69
N VAL A 538 8.84 26.74 0.38
CA VAL A 538 8.94 25.62 1.32
C VAL A 538 8.55 26.09 2.72
N ALA A 539 7.44 25.58 3.25
CA ALA A 539 6.89 26.02 4.52
C ALA A 539 6.56 24.85 5.44
N TYR A 540 6.99 24.90 6.71
CA TYR A 540 6.78 23.78 7.63
C TYR A 540 6.76 24.22 9.10
N ASN A 541 6.53 23.26 9.99
CA ASN A 541 6.59 23.42 11.45
C ASN A 541 7.59 22.41 12.01
N SER A 542 8.37 22.83 13.03
CA SER A 542 9.16 21.90 13.83
C SER A 542 8.22 20.91 14.58
N PRO A 543 8.61 19.63 14.79
CA PRO A 543 9.96 19.09 14.64
C PRO A 543 10.35 18.66 13.20
N ALA A 544 9.48 18.81 12.21
CA ALA A 544 9.82 18.52 10.82
C ALA A 544 11.07 19.32 10.37
N LYS A 545 11.81 18.75 9.43
CA LYS A 545 13.09 19.29 8.95
C LYS A 545 12.96 19.78 7.50
N LEU A 546 13.86 20.67 7.09
CA LEU A 546 13.92 21.09 5.69
C LEU A 546 14.36 19.91 4.81
N PHE A 547 15.47 19.25 5.18
CA PHE A 547 16.03 18.13 4.42
C PHE A 547 15.93 16.81 5.17
N ARG A 548 15.73 15.72 4.42
CA ARG A 548 15.76 14.35 4.92
C ARG A 548 17.06 14.10 5.70
N GLU A 549 16.93 13.50 6.90
CA GLU A 549 18.05 13.16 7.78
C GLU A 549 19.01 14.34 8.06
N ASN A 550 18.56 15.59 7.92
CA ASN A 550 19.41 16.80 7.95
C ASN A 550 20.57 16.76 6.95
N ARG A 551 20.43 16.03 5.84
CA ARG A 551 21.47 15.92 4.80
C ARG A 551 21.06 16.73 3.57
N PRO A 552 21.54 17.97 3.44
CA PRO A 552 21.28 18.77 2.25
C PRO A 552 22.01 18.19 1.03
N PRO A 553 21.46 18.35 -0.18
CA PRO A 553 22.14 17.97 -1.41
C PRO A 553 23.49 18.69 -1.57
N SER A 554 24.44 18.03 -2.23
CA SER A 554 25.70 18.67 -2.61
C SER A 554 25.48 19.74 -3.68
N ILE A 555 26.39 20.73 -3.76
CA ILE A 555 26.28 21.82 -4.75
C ILE A 555 26.40 21.31 -6.20
N SER A 556 27.13 20.20 -6.42
CA SER A 556 27.20 19.57 -7.72
C SER A 556 25.93 18.80 -8.10
N ALA A 557 25.16 18.33 -7.11
CA ALA A 557 23.96 17.56 -7.37
C ALA A 557 22.73 18.45 -7.57
N ALA A 558 22.63 19.54 -6.83
CA ALA A 558 21.44 20.37 -6.88
C ALA A 558 21.77 21.86 -6.82
N LYS A 559 21.18 22.63 -7.73
CA LYS A 559 21.28 24.09 -7.77
C LYS A 559 20.05 24.68 -7.12
N PHE A 560 20.25 25.45 -6.05
CA PHE A 560 19.18 26.14 -5.32
C PHE A 560 19.31 27.66 -5.51
N ASP A 561 18.25 28.32 -5.94
CA ASP A 561 18.17 29.79 -5.95
C ASP A 561 16.74 30.31 -6.09
N ASN A 562 16.51 31.56 -5.70
CA ASN A 562 15.21 32.25 -5.79
C ASN A 562 14.09 31.51 -5.05
N ASN A 563 14.33 30.94 -3.88
CA ASN A 563 13.34 30.22 -3.08
C ASN A 563 12.90 31.02 -1.85
N ILE A 564 11.76 30.70 -1.30
CA ILE A 564 11.36 31.11 0.03
C ILE A 564 11.26 29.92 0.95
N TYR A 565 11.83 30.04 2.12
CA TYR A 565 11.80 29.06 3.19
C TYR A 565 11.15 29.67 4.42
N TRP A 566 10.25 28.92 5.06
CA TRP A 566 9.62 29.35 6.29
C TRP A 566 9.39 28.17 7.24
N ASN A 567 9.95 28.28 8.45
CA ASN A 567 9.61 27.42 9.57
C ASN A 567 8.75 28.24 10.55
N ALA A 568 7.47 27.89 10.68
CA ALA A 568 6.53 28.69 11.48
C ALA A 568 6.81 28.62 12.99
N SER A 569 7.56 27.63 13.46
CA SER A 569 7.83 27.38 14.88
C SER A 569 9.30 27.48 15.27
N GLY A 570 10.18 27.93 14.40
CA GLY A 570 11.60 27.99 14.69
C GLY A 570 12.49 28.51 13.58
N GLU A 571 13.77 28.27 13.69
CA GLU A 571 14.77 28.62 12.71
C GLU A 571 14.70 27.65 11.51
N VAL A 572 15.01 28.14 10.32
CA VAL A 572 15.23 27.32 9.12
C VAL A 572 16.68 26.89 9.08
N LEU A 573 16.93 25.61 9.25
CA LEU A 573 18.26 25.01 9.16
C LEU A 573 18.44 24.22 7.86
N PHE A 574 19.55 24.43 7.19
CA PHE A 574 19.94 23.72 5.98
C PHE A 574 20.85 22.52 6.35
N GLY A 575 20.28 21.51 6.97
CA GLY A 575 21.04 20.47 7.65
C GLY A 575 21.69 21.02 8.92
N LYS A 576 23.01 21.06 8.95
CA LYS A 576 23.78 21.67 10.04
C LYS A 576 24.10 23.16 9.84
N TYR A 577 23.75 23.71 8.69
CA TYR A 577 24.14 25.09 8.31
C TYR A 577 23.02 26.07 8.63
N SER A 578 23.36 27.25 9.12
CA SER A 578 22.51 28.44 9.08
C SER A 578 22.28 28.90 7.65
N PHE A 579 21.29 29.75 7.42
CA PHE A 579 21.06 30.31 6.09
C PHE A 579 22.25 31.14 5.55
N ALA A 580 22.93 31.84 6.43
CA ALA A 580 24.13 32.62 6.07
C ALA A 580 25.25 31.69 5.56
N GLU A 581 25.59 30.65 6.32
CA GLU A 581 26.60 29.65 5.94
C GLU A 581 26.21 28.90 4.65
N TRP A 582 24.92 28.61 4.48
CA TRP A 582 24.40 27.98 3.27
C TRP A 582 24.64 28.85 2.02
N ARG A 583 24.41 30.17 2.13
CA ARG A 583 24.62 31.14 1.06
C ARG A 583 26.11 31.37 0.78
N GLU A 584 26.95 31.44 1.81
CA GLU A 584 28.42 31.50 1.65
C GLU A 584 28.94 30.29 0.88
N GLY A 585 28.30 29.13 1.00
CA GLY A 585 28.57 27.95 0.20
C GLY A 585 28.08 28.03 -1.25
N GLY A 586 27.64 29.18 -1.76
CA GLY A 586 27.29 29.43 -3.16
C GLY A 586 25.88 28.98 -3.57
N ARG A 587 24.95 28.87 -2.61
CA ARG A 587 23.57 28.45 -2.83
C ARG A 587 22.59 29.56 -2.42
N ASP A 588 21.40 29.55 -3.01
CA ASP A 588 20.27 30.40 -2.58
C ASP A 588 20.64 31.90 -2.44
N SER A 589 21.46 32.42 -3.35
CA SER A 589 21.94 33.81 -3.31
C SER A 589 20.80 34.82 -3.34
N HIS A 590 19.73 34.50 -4.05
CA HIS A 590 18.53 35.34 -4.22
C HIS A 590 17.31 34.75 -3.50
N SER A 591 17.50 33.88 -2.52
CA SER A 591 16.45 33.26 -1.71
C SER A 591 16.25 33.99 -0.39
N PHE A 592 15.11 33.76 0.25
CA PHE A 592 14.73 34.44 1.50
C PHE A 592 14.16 33.47 2.55
N ILE A 593 14.37 33.80 3.81
CA ILE A 593 13.61 33.20 4.93
C ILE A 593 12.57 34.22 5.34
N GLU A 594 11.31 33.93 5.13
CA GLU A 594 10.22 34.82 5.58
C GLU A 594 8.89 34.09 5.66
N LYS A 595 7.99 34.66 6.44
CA LYS A 595 6.62 34.16 6.57
C LYS A 595 5.85 34.27 5.26
N VAL A 596 5.12 33.20 4.91
CA VAL A 596 4.27 33.14 3.73
C VAL A 596 2.81 32.89 4.09
N ASP A 597 1.92 33.43 3.28
CA ASP A 597 0.50 33.10 3.34
C ASP A 597 0.18 31.99 2.32
N LEU A 598 0.15 30.76 2.83
CA LEU A 598 -0.13 29.57 1.99
C LEU A 598 -1.51 29.62 1.32
N ASN A 599 -2.51 30.24 1.97
CA ASN A 599 -3.84 30.37 1.38
C ASN A 599 -3.84 31.39 0.23
N ALA A 600 -3.12 32.49 0.35
CA ALA A 600 -2.96 33.45 -0.73
C ALA A 600 -2.25 32.80 -1.94
N LEU A 601 -1.19 32.03 -1.71
CA LEU A 601 -0.47 31.31 -2.77
C LEU A 601 -1.35 30.27 -3.46
N PHE A 602 -2.09 29.49 -2.70
CA PHE A 602 -3.03 28.50 -3.25
C PHE A 602 -4.12 29.19 -4.10
N ASN A 603 -4.60 30.36 -3.69
CA ASN A 603 -5.63 31.11 -4.40
C ASN A 603 -5.09 31.97 -5.58
N GLY A 604 -3.84 31.80 -5.97
CA GLY A 604 -3.26 32.43 -7.15
C GLY A 604 -2.42 33.65 -6.83
N GLY A 605 -1.94 33.79 -5.60
CA GLY A 605 -0.92 34.77 -5.24
C GLY A 605 0.44 34.42 -5.85
N GLY A 606 1.21 35.46 -6.18
CA GLY A 606 2.60 35.34 -6.63
C GLY A 606 3.55 35.99 -5.64
N ILE A 607 4.87 35.76 -5.81
CA ILE A 607 5.91 36.43 -5.02
C ILE A 607 6.96 36.98 -6.00
N GLU A 608 6.84 38.26 -6.33
CA GLU A 608 7.57 38.93 -7.39
C GLU A 608 9.10 38.87 -7.17
N LYS A 609 9.57 39.11 -5.93
CA LYS A 609 11.00 39.17 -5.59
C LYS A 609 11.81 37.90 -5.89
N ILE A 610 11.15 36.73 -5.95
CA ILE A 610 11.77 35.47 -6.37
C ILE A 610 11.26 35.01 -7.74
N GLY A 611 10.41 35.76 -8.39
CA GLY A 611 9.79 35.40 -9.66
C GLY A 611 8.82 34.22 -9.56
N PHE A 612 8.26 33.96 -8.36
CA PHE A 612 7.22 32.95 -8.16
C PHE A 612 5.90 33.45 -8.78
N LYS A 613 5.41 32.69 -9.75
CA LYS A 613 4.19 33.02 -10.49
C LYS A 613 2.97 32.35 -9.85
N PRO A 614 1.77 32.91 -10.02
CA PRO A 614 0.53 32.24 -9.65
C PRO A 614 0.46 30.81 -10.16
N ILE A 615 0.05 29.88 -9.30
CA ILE A 615 -0.07 28.46 -9.64
C ILE A 615 -1.53 28.06 -9.91
N GLY A 616 -1.72 27.04 -10.75
CA GLY A 616 -3.04 26.56 -11.13
C GLY A 616 -3.59 25.45 -10.23
N ALA A 617 -2.87 25.00 -9.20
CA ALA A 617 -3.25 23.86 -8.37
C ALA A 617 -4.65 23.95 -7.73
N ARG A 618 -5.18 25.16 -7.53
CA ARG A 618 -6.58 25.37 -7.06
C ARG A 618 -7.64 24.83 -8.01
N PHE A 619 -7.29 24.66 -9.29
CA PHE A 619 -8.17 24.10 -10.33
C PHE A 619 -7.96 22.60 -10.55
N ALA A 620 -7.15 21.97 -9.69
CA ALA A 620 -6.90 20.55 -9.76
C ALA A 620 -8.15 19.74 -9.39
N GLY A 621 -8.28 18.59 -10.03
CA GLY A 621 -9.44 17.70 -9.91
C GLY A 621 -10.43 17.85 -11.06
N PRO A 622 -11.51 17.07 -11.03
CA PRO A 622 -12.50 17.04 -12.09
C PRO A 622 -13.26 18.35 -12.21
N GLU A 623 -13.61 18.69 -13.45
CA GLU A 623 -14.34 19.90 -13.81
C GLU A 623 -15.81 19.61 -14.12
N GLY A 624 -16.63 20.65 -14.17
CA GLY A 624 -18.03 20.57 -14.56
C GLY A 624 -18.84 19.55 -13.74
N LYS A 625 -19.65 18.74 -14.42
CA LYS A 625 -20.49 17.72 -13.79
C LYS A 625 -19.69 16.67 -12.98
N MET A 626 -18.48 16.34 -13.42
CA MET A 626 -17.62 15.41 -12.70
C MET A 626 -17.11 16.02 -11.39
N GLY A 627 -16.78 17.30 -11.36
CA GLY A 627 -16.44 18.02 -10.14
C GLY A 627 -17.59 18.05 -9.13
N GLU A 628 -18.83 18.22 -9.58
CA GLU A 628 -20.02 18.10 -8.71
C GLU A 628 -20.19 16.67 -8.18
N THR A 629 -19.94 15.67 -9.03
CA THR A 629 -20.00 14.26 -8.63
C THR A 629 -18.93 13.94 -7.58
N ALA A 630 -17.70 14.41 -7.75
CA ALA A 630 -16.63 14.25 -6.79
C ALA A 630 -16.98 14.86 -5.42
N LYS A 631 -17.52 16.07 -5.40
CA LYS A 631 -18.00 16.72 -4.18
C LYS A 631 -19.05 15.87 -3.45
N LYS A 632 -20.06 15.38 -4.16
CA LYS A 632 -21.10 14.51 -3.58
C LYS A 632 -20.54 13.21 -3.00
N ILE A 633 -19.56 12.60 -3.66
CA ILE A 633 -18.89 11.39 -3.14
C ILE A 633 -18.16 11.73 -1.84
N LEU A 634 -17.48 12.87 -1.77
CA LEU A 634 -16.67 13.26 -0.62
C LEU A 634 -17.47 13.77 0.58
N GLU A 635 -18.68 14.31 0.40
CA GLU A 635 -19.49 14.89 1.47
C GLU A 635 -19.67 13.99 2.71
N ASN A 636 -19.81 12.69 2.53
CA ASN A 636 -19.98 11.71 3.62
C ASN A 636 -18.99 10.54 3.51
N TYR A 637 -17.82 10.79 2.91
CA TYR A 637 -16.86 9.74 2.64
C TYR A 637 -16.18 9.23 3.90
N GLN A 638 -16.19 7.91 4.08
CA GLN A 638 -15.53 7.27 5.20
C GLN A 638 -14.20 6.68 4.71
N TYR A 639 -13.11 7.31 5.09
CA TYR A 639 -11.76 6.80 4.81
C TYR A 639 -11.43 5.60 5.72
N PRO A 640 -10.57 4.68 5.24
CA PRO A 640 -9.98 3.66 6.10
C PRO A 640 -9.28 4.29 7.31
N GLN A 641 -9.33 3.60 8.45
CA GLN A 641 -8.58 4.03 9.62
C GLN A 641 -7.09 3.87 9.39
N ILE A 642 -6.31 4.86 9.81
CA ILE A 642 -4.86 4.77 9.82
C ILE A 642 -4.44 3.94 11.03
N VAL A 643 -4.11 2.69 10.80
CA VAL A 643 -3.54 1.81 11.83
C VAL A 643 -2.02 1.81 11.64
N ARG A 644 -1.31 2.55 12.49
CA ARG A 644 0.15 2.55 12.48
C ARG A 644 0.66 1.31 13.19
N HIS A 645 1.22 0.40 12.42
CA HIS A 645 1.93 -0.74 12.97
C HIS A 645 3.34 -0.29 13.34
N PRO A 646 3.87 -0.69 14.51
CA PRO A 646 5.27 -0.46 14.82
C PRO A 646 6.12 -1.08 13.70
N VAL A 647 7.05 -0.30 13.24
CA VAL A 647 8.09 -0.77 12.34
C VAL A 647 8.96 -1.71 13.15
N ILE A 648 8.93 -2.99 12.82
CA ILE A 648 10.00 -3.87 13.29
C ILE A 648 11.19 -3.42 12.50
N ALA A 649 12.06 -2.69 13.17
CA ALA A 649 13.30 -2.26 12.59
C ALA A 649 13.92 -3.45 11.90
N ASP A 650 14.29 -3.22 10.69
CA ASP A 650 15.02 -4.18 9.90
C ASP A 650 16.23 -4.66 10.73
N TRP A 651 16.64 -5.85 10.49
CA TRP A 651 17.85 -6.53 10.94
C TRP A 651 19.10 -5.64 11.00
N ASN A 652 19.00 -4.38 10.58
CA ASN A 652 20.15 -3.60 10.23
C ASN A 652 20.60 -2.61 11.29
N ASN A 653 19.77 -2.10 12.21
CA ASN A 653 20.24 -1.08 13.14
C ASN A 653 19.60 -1.03 14.53
N GLY A 654 18.71 -1.96 14.95
CA GLY A 654 18.20 -1.83 16.29
C GLY A 654 17.15 -2.85 16.73
N ALA A 655 16.68 -2.70 17.94
CA ALA A 655 15.52 -3.38 18.50
C ALA A 655 14.49 -2.32 18.90
N PHE A 656 13.23 -2.55 18.56
CA PHE A 656 12.14 -1.66 18.91
C PHE A 656 10.86 -2.43 19.20
N ASP A 657 10.15 -2.07 20.26
CA ASP A 657 8.76 -2.46 20.50
C ASP A 657 8.14 -1.47 21.51
N ASP A 658 7.07 -0.82 21.13
CA ASP A 658 6.29 0.04 22.02
C ASP A 658 5.16 -0.71 22.71
N PHE A 659 5.00 -2.00 22.40
CA PHE A 659 3.93 -2.88 22.87
C PHE A 659 2.50 -2.37 22.59
N SER A 660 2.36 -1.31 21.79
CA SER A 660 1.05 -0.75 21.40
C SER A 660 0.16 -1.80 20.74
N VAL A 661 0.75 -2.89 20.33
CA VAL A 661 0.19 -3.84 19.40
C VAL A 661 0.41 -5.25 19.92
N GLY A 662 -0.64 -5.98 20.04
CA GLY A 662 -0.74 -7.32 20.58
C GLY A 662 -2.08 -7.46 21.29
N GLU A 663 -2.65 -8.63 21.27
CA GLU A 663 -3.83 -8.88 22.08
C GLU A 663 -3.48 -8.86 23.57
N ILE A 664 -4.29 -8.19 24.37
CA ILE A 664 -4.14 -8.20 25.81
C ILE A 664 -4.24 -9.64 26.30
N GLY A 665 -3.31 -10.04 27.14
CA GLY A 665 -3.20 -11.40 27.65
C GLY A 665 -2.39 -12.36 26.79
N LYS A 666 -1.94 -11.94 25.60
CA LYS A 666 -1.11 -12.76 24.70
C LYS A 666 0.37 -12.33 24.74
N PRO A 667 1.30 -13.20 24.36
CA PRO A 667 2.71 -12.84 24.22
C PRO A 667 2.95 -11.68 23.25
N PRO A 668 4.02 -10.88 23.44
CA PRO A 668 4.38 -9.83 22.51
C PRO A 668 4.70 -10.41 21.14
N VAL A 669 4.16 -9.81 20.10
CA VAL A 669 4.19 -10.39 18.75
C VAL A 669 5.57 -10.30 18.09
N TYR A 670 6.35 -9.28 18.39
CA TYR A 670 7.67 -9.08 17.75
C TYR A 670 8.84 -9.67 18.50
N MET A 671 8.58 -10.28 19.64
CA MET A 671 9.61 -10.86 20.49
C MET A 671 9.45 -12.37 20.62
N ASN A 672 10.56 -13.07 20.69
CA ASN A 672 10.56 -14.45 21.10
C ASN A 672 10.40 -14.51 22.61
N VAL A 673 9.51 -15.34 23.09
CA VAL A 673 9.25 -15.55 24.51
C VAL A 673 9.74 -16.93 24.90
N ASP A 674 10.59 -16.98 25.91
CA ASP A 674 11.04 -18.21 26.54
C ASP A 674 10.67 -18.20 28.03
N THR A 675 9.63 -18.96 28.39
CA THR A 675 9.15 -19.07 29.77
C THR A 675 9.57 -20.40 30.34
N LYS A 676 10.31 -20.37 31.45
CA LYS A 676 10.64 -21.57 32.21
C LYS A 676 9.65 -21.81 33.35
N ASP A 677 9.51 -20.83 34.23
CA ASP A 677 8.56 -20.80 35.34
C ASP A 677 7.94 -19.41 35.49
N GLY A 678 7.48 -18.86 34.40
CA GLY A 678 6.95 -17.51 34.34
C GLY A 678 6.04 -17.25 33.13
N THR A 679 5.55 -16.05 33.03
CA THR A 679 4.71 -15.58 31.90
C THR A 679 5.27 -14.31 31.29
N ALA A 680 5.00 -14.10 30.02
CA ALA A 680 5.22 -12.82 29.35
C ALA A 680 4.05 -12.52 28.41
N LYS A 681 3.34 -11.44 28.66
CA LYS A 681 2.11 -11.08 27.94
C LYS A 681 1.95 -9.58 27.82
N VAL A 682 1.25 -9.13 26.81
CA VAL A 682 0.83 -7.72 26.66
C VAL A 682 -0.33 -7.46 27.60
N VAL A 683 -0.28 -6.38 28.35
CA VAL A 683 -1.32 -5.94 29.30
C VAL A 683 -1.75 -4.52 28.99
N ALA A 684 -2.98 -4.16 29.34
CA ALA A 684 -3.41 -2.77 29.35
C ALA A 684 -2.69 -2.02 30.48
N ASP A 685 -2.15 -0.84 30.19
CA ASP A 685 -1.58 0.06 31.19
C ASP A 685 -1.73 1.50 30.71
N GLU A 686 -2.72 2.21 31.23
CA GLU A 686 -3.10 3.57 30.83
C GLU A 686 -1.96 4.59 31.04
N ASN A 687 -1.00 4.26 31.93
CA ASN A 687 0.12 5.13 32.24
C ASN A 687 1.35 4.84 31.34
N SER A 688 1.28 3.85 30.45
CA SER A 688 2.31 3.66 29.42
C SER A 688 2.05 4.54 28.20
N PRO A 689 3.08 4.95 27.44
CA PRO A 689 2.92 5.83 26.27
C PRO A 689 1.92 5.33 25.23
N ALA A 690 1.82 4.01 25.07
CA ALA A 690 0.98 3.36 24.08
C ALA A 690 -0.34 2.79 24.67
N GLY A 691 -0.63 3.05 25.96
CA GLY A 691 -1.77 2.45 26.66
C GLY A 691 -1.63 0.94 26.91
N ARG A 692 -0.48 0.36 26.63
CA ARG A 692 -0.16 -1.06 26.78
C ARG A 692 1.29 -1.26 27.19
N ALA A 693 1.56 -2.38 27.85
CA ALA A 693 2.89 -2.73 28.28
C ALA A 693 3.13 -4.24 28.12
N LEU A 694 4.38 -4.65 28.03
CA LEU A 694 4.80 -6.03 28.22
C LEU A 694 4.93 -6.31 29.72
N GLU A 695 4.16 -7.23 30.25
CA GLU A 695 4.27 -7.73 31.60
C GLU A 695 5.02 -9.06 31.59
N ILE A 696 6.10 -9.13 32.36
CA ILE A 696 6.85 -10.36 32.58
C ILE A 696 6.75 -10.69 34.07
N GLU A 697 6.28 -11.90 34.36
CA GLU A 697 6.13 -12.41 35.71
C GLU A 697 6.89 -13.74 35.86
N GLY A 698 7.63 -13.89 36.96
CA GLY A 698 8.43 -15.08 37.23
C GLY A 698 9.67 -15.16 36.33
N LYS A 699 10.11 -16.40 36.01
CA LYS A 699 11.33 -16.62 35.20
C LYS A 699 10.99 -16.72 33.71
N ALA A 700 11.23 -15.66 32.99
CA ALA A 700 11.01 -15.59 31.52
C ALA A 700 12.07 -14.73 30.86
N GLU A 701 12.37 -15.03 29.59
CA GLU A 701 13.20 -14.24 28.71
C GLU A 701 12.36 -13.83 27.50
N VAL A 702 12.35 -12.53 27.20
CA VAL A 702 11.76 -11.99 26.00
C VAL A 702 12.86 -11.36 25.19
N SER A 703 12.99 -11.78 23.93
CA SER A 703 14.10 -11.36 23.09
C SER A 703 13.69 -11.05 21.67
N GLN A 704 14.39 -10.08 21.08
CA GLN A 704 14.21 -9.68 19.68
C GLN A 704 15.52 -9.88 18.92
N TYR A 705 15.42 -10.47 17.74
CA TYR A 705 16.55 -10.48 16.80
C TYR A 705 16.81 -9.05 16.33
N CYS A 706 18.07 -8.63 16.40
CA CYS A 706 18.52 -7.34 15.90
C CYS A 706 19.87 -7.53 15.19
N ARG A 707 20.09 -6.81 14.12
CA ARG A 707 21.35 -6.77 13.42
C ARG A 707 21.82 -5.33 13.35
N PHE A 708 22.98 -5.08 13.93
CA PHE A 708 23.56 -3.74 13.93
C PHE A 708 24.60 -3.66 12.80
N ILE A 709 24.38 -2.73 11.85
CA ILE A 709 25.29 -2.50 10.72
C ILE A 709 25.71 -1.04 10.73
N GLY A 710 27.01 -0.81 10.82
CA GLY A 710 27.58 0.54 10.82
C GLY A 710 27.46 1.24 12.17
N GLY A 711 27.82 2.53 12.20
CA GLY A 711 27.75 3.39 13.37
C GLY A 711 28.91 3.25 14.36
N LYS A 712 28.97 4.19 15.28
CA LYS A 712 30.04 4.30 16.30
C LYS A 712 29.53 4.19 17.71
N GLU A 713 28.24 4.41 17.91
CA GLU A 713 27.60 4.39 19.21
C GLU A 713 26.31 3.61 19.19
N LEU A 714 26.06 2.87 20.27
CA LEU A 714 24.80 2.19 20.54
C LEU A 714 24.03 3.00 21.58
N GLU A 715 22.85 3.47 21.22
CA GLU A 715 21.91 4.10 22.14
C GLU A 715 20.75 3.16 22.45
N PHE A 716 20.29 3.16 23.68
CA PHE A 716 19.03 2.49 24.05
C PHE A 716 18.17 3.38 24.94
N SER A 717 16.87 3.17 24.86
CA SER A 717 15.86 3.71 25.75
C SER A 717 14.82 2.62 26.02
N ILE A 718 14.45 2.43 27.28
CA ILE A 718 13.38 1.53 27.67
C ILE A 718 12.64 2.08 28.87
N MET A 719 11.33 2.00 28.86
CA MET A 719 10.51 2.28 30.02
C MET A 719 10.22 0.98 30.77
N PHE A 720 10.29 1.00 32.09
CA PHE A 720 9.92 -0.13 32.94
C PHE A 720 9.25 0.34 34.24
N LYS A 721 8.46 -0.55 34.81
CA LYS A 721 7.78 -0.36 36.09
C LYS A 721 7.97 -1.60 36.94
N LEU A 722 8.44 -1.39 38.16
CA LEU A 722 8.78 -2.45 39.11
C LEU A 722 7.65 -2.69 40.07
N SER A 723 7.35 -3.95 40.36
CA SER A 723 6.55 -4.37 41.49
C SER A 723 7.45 -5.03 42.55
N GLU A 724 6.92 -5.30 43.72
CA GLU A 724 7.68 -5.95 44.81
C GLU A 724 8.26 -7.29 44.34
N GLY A 725 9.51 -7.55 44.69
CA GLY A 725 10.22 -8.76 44.26
C GLY A 725 10.68 -8.78 42.81
N SER A 726 10.60 -7.68 42.09
CA SER A 726 11.10 -7.58 40.72
C SER A 726 12.59 -7.79 40.63
N GLU A 727 13.00 -8.74 39.79
CA GLU A 727 14.39 -9.00 39.45
C GLU A 727 14.50 -9.23 37.95
N PHE A 728 15.18 -8.35 37.24
CA PHE A 728 15.34 -8.46 35.77
C PHE A 728 16.71 -7.95 35.30
N SER A 729 17.07 -8.32 34.06
CA SER A 729 18.20 -7.77 33.33
C SER A 729 17.78 -7.35 31.92
N CYS A 730 18.43 -6.30 31.44
CA CYS A 730 18.27 -5.75 30.11
C CYS A 730 19.62 -5.72 29.40
N GLY A 731 19.67 -6.14 28.14
CA GLY A 731 20.92 -6.16 27.40
C GLY A 731 20.82 -6.87 26.06
N THR A 732 21.95 -7.39 25.63
CA THR A 732 22.07 -8.24 24.44
C THR A 732 22.55 -9.63 24.80
N GLN A 733 22.54 -10.52 23.83
CA GLN A 733 23.12 -11.88 24.04
C GLN A 733 24.59 -11.85 24.48
N ASN A 734 25.32 -10.79 24.14
CA ASN A 734 26.75 -10.66 24.40
C ASN A 734 27.06 -9.77 25.59
N ALA A 735 26.10 -9.03 26.13
CA ALA A 735 26.32 -8.12 27.23
C ALA A 735 25.02 -7.75 27.95
N ILE A 736 24.99 -7.92 29.25
CA ILE A 736 23.96 -7.31 30.10
C ILE A 736 24.34 -5.85 30.28
N PHE A 737 23.44 -4.97 29.93
CA PHE A 737 23.62 -3.52 30.07
C PHE A 737 23.40 -3.12 31.54
N PHE A 738 22.27 -3.51 32.09
CA PHE A 738 21.98 -3.30 33.50
C PHE A 738 21.01 -4.38 34.01
N SER A 739 21.01 -4.56 35.30
CA SER A 739 20.05 -5.41 36.02
C SER A 739 19.44 -4.64 37.18
N VAL A 740 18.23 -5.03 37.55
CA VAL A 740 17.53 -4.47 38.71
C VAL A 740 17.09 -5.63 39.58
N LYS A 741 17.36 -5.52 40.89
CA LYS A 741 16.89 -6.45 41.90
C LYS A 741 16.45 -5.67 43.14
N ASP A 742 15.23 -5.91 43.62
CA ASP A 742 14.64 -5.23 44.77
C ASP A 742 14.78 -3.69 44.75
N GLY A 743 14.66 -3.10 43.52
CA GLY A 743 14.86 -1.68 43.30
C GLY A 743 16.30 -1.19 43.25
N GLN A 744 17.28 -2.07 43.35
CA GLN A 744 18.71 -1.72 43.24
C GLN A 744 19.24 -2.02 41.85
N VAL A 745 19.96 -1.08 41.26
CA VAL A 745 20.61 -1.23 39.93
C VAL A 745 21.99 -1.90 40.14
N ASN A 746 22.22 -3.06 39.51
CA ASN A 746 23.48 -3.81 39.58
C ASN A 746 24.01 -4.00 40.99
N GLY A 747 23.11 -4.11 41.99
CA GLY A 747 23.49 -4.29 43.38
C GLY A 747 24.03 -3.00 44.08
N ASN A 748 23.91 -1.85 43.47
CA ASN A 748 24.31 -0.60 44.12
C ASN A 748 23.27 -0.17 45.16
N GLU A 749 23.66 -0.16 46.42
CA GLU A 749 22.78 0.14 47.57
C GLU A 749 22.50 1.63 47.80
N SER A 750 23.15 2.53 47.07
CA SER A 750 23.13 3.93 47.37
C SER A 750 21.79 4.63 47.12
N GLU A 751 20.97 4.13 46.19
CA GLU A 751 19.64 4.67 45.92
C GLU A 751 18.68 3.61 45.43
N LYS A 752 17.53 3.42 46.10
CA LYS A 752 16.48 2.49 45.62
C LYS A 752 15.58 3.19 44.64
N LEU A 753 15.29 2.50 43.53
CA LEU A 753 14.31 2.96 42.52
C LEU A 753 12.90 2.86 43.12
N PRO A 754 12.01 3.78 42.75
CA PRO A 754 10.63 3.74 43.20
C PRO A 754 9.88 2.53 42.60
N MET A 755 9.08 1.89 43.44
CA MET A 755 8.15 0.85 43.00
C MET A 755 6.86 1.47 42.45
N GLU A 756 6.18 0.74 41.59
CA GLU A 756 4.90 1.07 40.99
C GLU A 756 4.87 2.39 40.20
N LYS A 757 6.05 2.91 39.81
CA LYS A 757 6.22 4.07 38.93
C LYS A 757 6.92 3.68 37.64
N TRP A 758 6.53 4.36 36.56
CA TRP A 758 7.25 4.24 35.30
C TRP A 758 8.60 4.95 35.37
N LEU A 759 9.63 4.24 34.98
CA LEU A 759 11.01 4.73 34.90
C LEU A 759 11.48 4.62 33.46
N THR A 760 12.11 5.66 32.95
CA THR A 760 12.81 5.60 31.66
C THR A 760 14.29 5.39 31.88
N ALA A 761 14.84 4.29 31.39
CA ALA A 761 16.26 4.00 31.33
C ALA A 761 16.83 4.38 29.97
N LYS A 762 17.93 5.11 29.97
CA LYS A 762 18.67 5.49 28.74
C LYS A 762 20.15 5.24 28.93
N GLY A 763 20.80 4.75 27.88
CA GLY A 763 22.24 4.56 27.88
C GLY A 763 22.83 4.73 26.50
N LYS A 764 24.10 5.09 26.48
CA LYS A 764 24.89 5.28 25.28
C LYS A 764 26.24 4.64 25.45
N MET A 765 26.66 3.83 24.51
CA MET A 765 27.89 3.04 24.55
C MET A 765 28.59 3.09 23.22
N ASN A 766 29.90 2.92 23.20
CA ASN A 766 30.62 2.80 21.95
C ASN A 766 30.22 1.52 21.19
N PHE A 767 30.24 1.57 19.88
CA PHE A 767 29.90 0.45 19.01
C PHE A 767 31.03 0.18 18.00
N PRO A 768 31.48 -1.05 17.77
CA PRO A 768 31.07 -2.31 18.42
C PRO A 768 31.37 -2.36 19.93
N LEU A 769 30.56 -3.09 20.68
CA LEU A 769 30.72 -3.21 22.13
C LEU A 769 32.11 -3.78 22.51
N LYS A 770 32.72 -3.21 23.55
CA LYS A 770 34.01 -3.63 24.07
C LYS A 770 33.90 -3.96 25.56
N GLY A 771 34.31 -5.13 25.94
CA GLY A 771 34.26 -5.55 27.33
C GLY A 771 35.15 -4.67 28.25
N GLY A 772 34.61 -4.38 29.43
CA GLY A 772 35.26 -3.51 30.41
C GLY A 772 35.09 -2.01 30.13
N GLU A 773 34.39 -1.61 29.10
CA GLU A 773 34.11 -0.22 28.75
C GLU A 773 33.14 0.42 29.76
N ALA A 774 33.47 1.62 30.23
CA ALA A 774 32.62 2.42 31.11
C ALA A 774 31.57 3.19 30.31
N TRP A 775 30.37 3.27 30.85
CA TRP A 775 29.26 4.07 30.29
C TRP A 775 28.33 4.56 31.41
N THR A 776 27.40 5.45 31.14
CA THR A 776 26.48 5.97 32.14
C THR A 776 25.04 5.55 31.83
N LEU A 777 24.37 4.91 32.79
CA LEU A 777 22.94 4.65 32.77
C LEU A 777 22.22 5.86 33.40
N SER A 778 21.33 6.46 32.65
CA SER A 778 20.42 7.51 33.13
C SER A 778 19.03 6.94 33.32
N LEU A 779 18.45 7.12 34.51
CA LEU A 779 17.10 6.70 34.84
C LEU A 779 16.30 7.94 35.24
N SER A 780 15.01 7.99 34.88
CA SER A 780 14.14 9.11 35.25
C SER A 780 12.71 8.64 35.46
N ASP A 781 12.06 9.12 36.53
CA ASP A 781 10.62 8.96 36.75
C ASP A 781 9.80 10.21 36.34
N GLY A 782 10.44 11.12 35.57
CA GLY A 782 9.87 12.40 35.18
C GLY A 782 10.09 13.51 36.19
N ASN A 783 10.25 13.21 37.47
CA ASN A 783 10.49 14.18 38.55
C ASN A 783 11.93 14.13 39.11
N LYS A 784 12.49 12.93 39.18
CA LYS A 784 13.82 12.69 39.69
C LYS A 784 14.66 11.94 38.67
N ASN A 785 15.92 12.33 38.54
CA ASN A 785 16.89 11.66 37.68
C ASN A 785 17.93 10.93 38.53
N TYR A 786 18.22 9.73 38.14
CA TYR A 786 19.23 8.86 38.72
C TYR A 786 20.32 8.61 37.67
N LYS A 787 21.58 8.65 38.07
CA LYS A 787 22.70 8.31 37.20
C LYS A 787 23.53 7.23 37.86
N CYS A 788 23.80 6.19 37.09
CA CYS A 788 24.62 5.07 37.53
C CYS A 788 25.80 4.91 36.59
N ASP A 789 27.00 4.93 37.10
CA ASP A 789 28.19 4.61 36.35
C ASP A 789 28.24 3.09 36.16
N MET A 790 28.33 2.68 34.94
CA MET A 790 28.21 1.29 34.51
C MET A 790 29.48 0.86 33.79
N GLN A 791 29.73 -0.43 33.83
CA GLN A 791 30.80 -1.04 33.06
C GLN A 791 30.30 -2.26 32.33
N LEU A 792 30.60 -2.39 31.05
CA LEU A 792 30.28 -3.59 30.30
C LEU A 792 31.03 -4.78 30.84
N PRO A 793 30.40 -5.98 30.92
CA PRO A 793 31.09 -7.17 31.31
C PRO A 793 32.39 -7.41 30.53
N LYS A 794 33.44 -7.91 31.13
CA LYS A 794 34.75 -8.15 30.48
C LYS A 794 34.66 -9.02 29.23
N ASN A 795 33.67 -9.92 29.19
CA ASN A 795 33.40 -10.81 28.06
C ASN A 795 32.43 -10.21 27.04
N ALA A 796 31.91 -8.97 27.24
CA ALA A 796 31.12 -8.29 26.28
C ALA A 796 31.97 -7.96 25.03
N GLY A 797 31.39 -8.07 23.85
CA GLY A 797 32.12 -7.69 22.65
C GLY A 797 31.37 -7.91 21.36
N GLY A 798 31.85 -7.22 20.34
CA GLY A 798 31.41 -7.37 18.97
C GLY A 798 30.08 -6.70 18.65
N LYS A 799 29.42 -7.22 17.62
CA LYS A 799 28.13 -6.74 17.12
C LYS A 799 27.05 -7.72 17.60
N PRO A 800 26.20 -7.35 18.55
CA PRO A 800 25.14 -8.22 19.02
C PRO A 800 24.11 -8.47 17.91
N THR A 801 23.46 -9.63 17.99
CA THR A 801 22.40 -10.03 17.05
C THR A 801 21.07 -10.29 17.74
N ARG A 802 20.98 -10.06 19.05
CA ARG A 802 19.78 -10.28 19.83
C ARG A 802 19.76 -9.30 21.01
N PHE A 803 18.65 -8.61 21.17
CA PHE A 803 18.29 -7.91 22.40
C PHE A 803 17.48 -8.83 23.29
N ALA A 804 17.62 -8.73 24.62
CA ALA A 804 16.85 -9.54 25.57
C ALA A 804 16.49 -8.77 26.84
N LEU A 805 15.26 -9.00 27.29
CA LEU A 805 14.77 -8.72 28.63
C LEU A 805 14.61 -10.05 29.33
N LYS A 806 15.27 -10.22 30.45
CA LYS A 806 15.25 -11.47 31.22
C LYS A 806 14.78 -11.19 32.63
N SER A 807 13.61 -11.71 32.98
CA SER A 807 13.11 -11.70 34.36
C SER A 807 13.61 -12.94 35.11
N LEU A 808 14.02 -12.74 36.33
CA LEU A 808 14.50 -13.78 37.24
C LEU A 808 13.54 -14.00 38.43
N GLY A 809 12.59 -13.04 38.63
CA GLY A 809 11.58 -13.11 39.67
C GLY A 809 10.71 -11.88 39.73
N GLY A 810 9.59 -11.98 40.47
CA GLY A 810 8.62 -10.90 40.61
C GLY A 810 7.89 -10.59 39.33
N GLN A 811 7.28 -9.37 39.29
CA GLN A 811 6.55 -8.84 38.12
C GLN A 811 7.16 -7.53 37.67
N THR A 812 7.49 -7.42 36.40
CA THR A 812 8.00 -6.21 35.80
C THR A 812 7.24 -5.88 34.53
N ARG A 813 6.87 -4.59 34.33
CA ARG A 813 6.29 -4.13 33.09
C ARG A 813 7.29 -3.32 32.30
N PHE A 814 7.24 -3.45 30.99
CA PHE A 814 8.10 -2.73 30.04
C PHE A 814 7.27 -2.05 28.98
N ALA A 815 7.70 -0.87 28.56
CA ALA A 815 7.10 -0.09 27.48
C ALA A 815 8.18 0.66 26.71
N ASP A 816 7.85 1.13 25.51
CA ASP A 816 8.67 1.99 24.66
C ASP A 816 10.16 1.57 24.59
N LEU A 817 10.39 0.34 24.16
CA LEU A 817 11.73 -0.17 23.91
C LEU A 817 12.27 0.39 22.61
N LYS A 818 13.44 1.00 22.65
CA LYS A 818 14.18 1.47 21.48
C LYS A 818 15.67 1.24 21.68
N MET A 819 16.33 0.67 20.69
CA MET A 819 17.77 0.49 20.66
C MET A 819 18.27 0.66 19.22
N ASP A 820 19.10 1.64 19.00
CA ASP A 820 19.64 2.02 17.70
C ASP A 820 21.16 2.13 17.73
N VAL A 821 21.81 1.90 16.59
CA VAL A 821 23.20 2.27 16.37
C VAL A 821 23.26 3.55 15.56
N ILE A 822 23.93 4.53 16.08
CA ILE A 822 24.09 5.87 15.48
C ILE A 822 25.52 6.10 15.00
N GLU A 823 25.68 6.99 13.99
CA GLU A 823 27.00 7.31 13.38
C GLU A 823 27.87 8.21 14.27
#